data_44f842158c0267fd4d46c7c9f0a91a85
#
_entry.id   44f842158c0267fd4d46c7c9f0a91a85
#
_cell.length_a   1.000
_cell.length_b   1.000
_cell.length_c   1.000
_cell.angle_alpha   90.00
_cell.angle_beta   90.00
_cell.angle_gamma   90.00
#
_symmetry.space_group_name_H-M   'P 1'
#
loop_
_entity.id
_entity.type
_entity.pdbx_description
1 polymer ?
#
loop_
_entity_poly.entity_id
_entity_poly.type
_entity_poly.pdbx_seq_one_letter_code
_entity_poly.pdbx_strand_id
1 'polypeptide(L)'
;MKIIKDEVPQGVKYISDWKEYNLPKGHCIVDKGVTGCGYTELCLVNDKPVILCSPRKLLLENKLAQHEKDTNIVYLKNEIKEFSDVQKFKESVKNHISYCRITLHKSPKFLITYDSTHYIIEALQEIGALELFHFVIDEFQSIFLDSYYKADVEFDFVDYLQVCPNVLYLSATPMLEKYLDKVDEFKDLPFYKLDWSKTGVVENIIIQRKFASSLFKECKKIIEKYLNGDFPIAVVDGNVIFSKEAVFYFNSIADIIKVVKKLELTPDQVNIICADSPDNKAKLSKMSREMGHKNPKFVIGKVPLITEPNKMFTFCTKTAYIGADFYSTCASSFVFADPNIDSLALDISLDLPQIVGRQRLRENPFKNNIVIFYKTIRGEEIIPREAFDKKQEERKASTNRLLNLYTKADDVCTQQDYVLKLKESISVSQYARDFVSISRKTGEPVYNNFIELANERAWEVSQKDYQDIITVTKTLDSISDNVTEFKDDVEKIVDFFLDNQFYKTGVFREKMKLFCEFMDKHKENQDISNLLYLKIKDPRYKDYYSYYGTSGCRAVRYDEKPLKEGLLNLSKEDKLFIAIHSKFKSGDRFTKKYIKSTLGDIYKSLNITITPKATDLERYFKLTRTCITMDDKSLENGFKLEEKEQ
;
A
#
# COMPACT_ATOMS: atom_id res chain seq x y z
N MET A 1 -12.91 -2.56 -28.05
CA MET A 1 -12.05 -3.74 -27.84
C MET A 1 -12.86 -5.04 -27.95
N LYS A 2 -12.35 -6.13 -28.57
CA LYS A 2 -13.04 -7.43 -28.71
C LYS A 2 -12.60 -8.34 -27.56
N ILE A 3 -13.53 -8.64 -26.64
CA ILE A 3 -13.27 -9.53 -25.50
C ILE A 3 -13.53 -10.98 -25.93
N ILE A 4 -12.56 -11.86 -25.70
CA ILE A 4 -12.58 -13.29 -25.94
C ILE A 4 -12.42 -13.99 -24.58
N LYS A 5 -13.43 -14.74 -24.16
CA LYS A 5 -13.37 -15.50 -22.89
C LYS A 5 -12.88 -16.92 -23.20
N ASP A 6 -11.78 -17.30 -22.54
CA ASP A 6 -11.24 -18.64 -22.58
C ASP A 6 -11.55 -19.34 -21.26
N GLU A 7 -12.48 -20.27 -21.25
CA GLU A 7 -12.85 -21.06 -20.08
C GLU A 7 -11.76 -22.08 -19.77
N VAL A 8 -11.08 -21.91 -18.64
CA VAL A 8 -10.06 -22.85 -18.19
C VAL A 8 -10.73 -24.17 -17.76
N PRO A 9 -10.31 -25.34 -18.31
CA PRO A 9 -10.95 -26.61 -18.02
C PRO A 9 -10.90 -26.99 -16.54
N GLN A 10 -11.92 -27.72 -16.09
CA GLN A 10 -11.96 -28.29 -14.74
C GLN A 10 -10.73 -29.18 -14.48
N GLY A 11 -10.12 -29.04 -13.30
CA GLY A 11 -8.93 -29.79 -12.90
C GLY A 11 -7.60 -29.18 -13.35
N VAL A 12 -7.60 -28.17 -14.22
CA VAL A 12 -6.42 -27.37 -14.53
C VAL A 12 -6.08 -26.50 -13.34
N LYS A 13 -4.85 -26.63 -12.83
CA LYS A 13 -4.34 -25.92 -11.68
C LYS A 13 -3.45 -24.73 -12.08
N TYR A 14 -2.65 -24.93 -13.10
CA TYR A 14 -1.82 -23.92 -13.75
C TYR A 14 -2.11 -23.92 -15.24
N ILE A 15 -2.02 -22.78 -15.90
CA ILE A 15 -2.25 -22.70 -17.34
C ILE A 15 -1.30 -23.60 -18.13
N SER A 16 -0.10 -23.89 -17.60
CA SER A 16 0.86 -24.84 -18.16
C SER A 16 0.36 -26.30 -18.16
N ASP A 17 -0.65 -26.63 -17.33
CA ASP A 17 -1.25 -27.95 -17.27
C ASP A 17 -2.31 -28.15 -18.38
N TRP A 18 -2.74 -27.05 -19.00
CA TRP A 18 -3.70 -27.07 -20.11
C TRP A 18 -2.97 -27.30 -21.44
N LYS A 19 -2.79 -28.56 -21.82
CA LYS A 19 -1.98 -28.99 -22.98
C LYS A 19 -2.45 -28.44 -24.33
N GLU A 20 -3.77 -28.18 -24.47
CA GLU A 20 -4.35 -27.64 -25.69
C GLU A 20 -4.24 -26.12 -25.80
N TYR A 21 -3.83 -25.44 -24.72
CA TYR A 21 -3.70 -24.00 -24.74
C TYR A 21 -2.51 -23.55 -25.56
N ASN A 22 -2.77 -22.70 -26.53
CA ASN A 22 -1.74 -22.12 -27.39
C ASN A 22 -1.61 -20.62 -27.12
N LEU A 23 -0.36 -20.13 -27.11
CA LEU A 23 -0.12 -18.68 -27.03
C LEU A 23 -0.79 -17.98 -28.20
N PRO A 24 -1.60 -16.93 -27.96
CA PRO A 24 -2.19 -16.12 -29.03
C PRO A 24 -1.12 -15.57 -29.98
N LYS A 25 -1.49 -15.34 -31.24
CA LYS A 25 -0.66 -14.73 -32.25
C LYS A 25 -1.03 -13.28 -32.47
N GLY A 26 -0.10 -12.49 -32.99
CA GLY A 26 -0.28 -11.08 -33.20
C GLY A 26 -0.17 -10.28 -31.88
N HIS A 27 -0.62 -9.04 -31.93
CA HIS A 27 -0.69 -8.21 -30.74
C HIS A 27 -2.00 -8.49 -30.01
N CYS A 28 -1.94 -8.81 -28.74
CA CYS A 28 -3.13 -9.06 -27.93
C CYS A 28 -2.89 -8.79 -26.45
N ILE A 29 -3.97 -8.54 -25.72
CA ILE A 29 -3.97 -8.40 -24.27
C ILE A 29 -4.50 -9.69 -23.67
N VAL A 30 -3.87 -10.15 -22.58
CA VAL A 30 -4.29 -11.36 -21.85
C VAL A 30 -4.49 -11.01 -20.38
N ASP A 31 -5.74 -11.03 -19.94
CA ASP A 31 -6.11 -11.05 -18.53
C ASP A 31 -5.94 -12.48 -18.00
N LYS A 32 -4.92 -12.66 -17.18
CA LYS A 32 -4.62 -13.95 -16.53
C LYS A 32 -5.71 -14.38 -15.54
N GLY A 33 -6.56 -13.47 -15.08
CA GLY A 33 -7.65 -13.68 -14.14
C GLY A 33 -7.22 -14.00 -12.71
N VAL A 34 -6.13 -14.77 -12.55
CA VAL A 34 -5.61 -15.20 -11.25
C VAL A 34 -4.10 -14.94 -11.19
N THR A 35 -3.64 -14.34 -10.10
CA THR A 35 -2.20 -14.19 -9.85
C THR A 35 -1.56 -15.56 -9.59
N GLY A 36 -0.37 -15.80 -10.14
CA GLY A 36 0.32 -17.09 -9.96
C GLY A 36 -0.28 -18.26 -10.74
N CYS A 37 -1.13 -18.01 -11.73
CA CYS A 37 -1.73 -19.04 -12.59
C CYS A 37 -0.72 -19.78 -13.50
N GLY A 38 0.56 -19.43 -13.45
CA GLY A 38 1.59 -20.12 -14.24
C GLY A 38 1.69 -19.67 -15.71
N TYR A 39 1.09 -18.53 -16.11
CA TYR A 39 1.13 -18.09 -17.51
C TYR A 39 2.56 -17.69 -17.95
N THR A 40 3.28 -16.96 -17.11
CA THR A 40 4.68 -16.62 -17.36
C THR A 40 5.55 -17.88 -17.43
N GLU A 41 5.25 -18.87 -16.59
CA GLU A 41 5.88 -20.19 -16.61
C GLU A 41 5.62 -20.91 -17.94
N LEU A 42 4.36 -20.95 -18.39
CA LEU A 42 3.99 -21.50 -19.70
C LEU A 42 4.84 -20.86 -20.83
N CYS A 43 5.03 -19.53 -20.79
CA CYS A 43 5.84 -18.84 -21.80
C CYS A 43 7.30 -19.27 -21.79
N LEU A 44 7.85 -19.63 -20.64
CA LEU A 44 9.24 -20.06 -20.51
C LEU A 44 9.47 -21.54 -20.86
N VAL A 45 8.51 -22.42 -20.56
CA VAL A 45 8.66 -23.88 -20.78
C VAL A 45 8.15 -24.38 -22.13
N ASN A 46 7.40 -23.57 -22.89
CA ASN A 46 6.90 -23.96 -24.21
C ASN A 46 8.00 -24.07 -25.29
N ASP A 47 7.66 -24.61 -26.46
CA ASP A 47 8.60 -24.84 -27.57
C ASP A 47 8.86 -23.60 -28.46
N LYS A 48 8.26 -22.44 -28.15
CA LYS A 48 8.42 -21.23 -28.96
C LYS A 48 9.57 -20.36 -28.45
N PRO A 49 10.31 -19.66 -29.32
CA PRO A 49 11.22 -18.60 -28.88
C PRO A 49 10.44 -17.48 -28.20
N VAL A 50 10.88 -17.08 -26.99
CA VAL A 50 10.18 -16.06 -26.19
C VAL A 50 11.17 -15.02 -25.66
N ILE A 51 10.72 -13.77 -25.66
CA ILE A 51 11.36 -12.67 -24.96
C ILE A 51 10.38 -12.20 -23.88
N LEU A 52 10.71 -12.48 -22.62
CA LEU A 52 9.94 -12.04 -21.46
C LEU A 52 10.43 -10.68 -21.03
N CYS A 53 9.61 -9.66 -21.25
CA CYS A 53 9.85 -8.29 -20.85
C CYS A 53 9.16 -7.99 -19.51
N SER A 54 9.87 -7.38 -18.56
CA SER A 54 9.32 -7.01 -17.25
C SER A 54 9.74 -5.61 -16.83
N PRO A 55 8.88 -4.88 -16.09
CA PRO A 55 9.23 -3.54 -15.58
C PRO A 55 10.24 -3.59 -14.42
N ARG A 56 10.47 -4.77 -13.82
CA ARG A 56 11.25 -4.93 -12.59
C ARG A 56 12.35 -5.98 -12.74
N LYS A 57 13.60 -5.58 -12.41
CA LYS A 57 14.76 -6.49 -12.38
C LYS A 57 14.55 -7.64 -11.42
N LEU A 58 13.99 -7.36 -10.23
CA LEU A 58 13.73 -8.36 -9.19
C LEU A 58 12.87 -9.53 -9.71
N LEU A 59 11.84 -9.23 -10.52
CA LEU A 59 10.96 -10.25 -11.10
C LEU A 59 11.75 -11.17 -12.04
N LEU A 60 12.61 -10.60 -12.88
CA LEU A 60 13.45 -11.37 -13.82
C LEU A 60 14.50 -12.20 -13.09
N GLU A 61 15.13 -11.66 -12.05
CA GLU A 61 16.09 -12.38 -11.22
C GLU A 61 15.43 -13.56 -10.49
N ASN A 62 14.23 -13.37 -9.94
CA ASN A 62 13.47 -14.45 -9.31
C ASN A 62 13.10 -15.54 -10.34
N LYS A 63 12.70 -15.15 -11.55
CA LYS A 63 12.40 -16.12 -12.62
C LYS A 63 13.63 -16.88 -13.05
N LEU A 64 14.76 -16.22 -13.22
CA LEU A 64 16.02 -16.88 -13.54
C LEU A 64 16.43 -17.89 -12.45
N ALA A 65 16.30 -17.53 -11.19
CA ALA A 65 16.61 -18.43 -10.05
C ALA A 65 15.68 -19.67 -10.04
N GLN A 66 14.41 -19.53 -10.41
CA GLN A 66 13.49 -20.67 -10.54
C GLN A 66 13.88 -21.63 -11.67
N HIS A 67 14.62 -21.15 -12.69
CA HIS A 67 15.06 -21.87 -13.88
C HIS A 67 16.58 -22.05 -13.95
N GLU A 68 17.29 -22.11 -12.83
CA GLU A 68 18.74 -22.19 -12.78
C GLU A 68 19.33 -23.33 -13.65
N LYS A 69 18.58 -24.44 -13.82
CA LYS A 69 18.98 -25.60 -14.61
C LYS A 69 18.66 -25.48 -16.10
N ASP A 70 17.87 -24.50 -16.50
CA ASP A 70 17.39 -24.33 -17.87
C ASP A 70 18.33 -23.42 -18.66
N THR A 71 19.37 -23.99 -19.22
CA THR A 71 20.45 -23.26 -19.93
C THR A 71 19.99 -22.55 -21.21
N ASN A 72 18.78 -22.80 -21.70
CA ASN A 72 18.16 -22.06 -22.81
C ASN A 72 17.45 -20.75 -22.34
N ILE A 73 17.41 -20.47 -21.05
CA ILE A 73 16.87 -19.24 -20.47
C ILE A 73 18.01 -18.35 -20.00
N VAL A 74 18.07 -17.12 -20.47
CA VAL A 74 19.11 -16.15 -20.09
C VAL A 74 18.52 -14.79 -19.75
N TYR A 75 19.02 -14.18 -18.67
CA TYR A 75 18.72 -12.81 -18.33
C TYR A 75 19.75 -11.85 -18.91
N LEU A 76 19.31 -11.00 -19.82
CA LEU A 76 20.12 -9.97 -20.44
C LEU A 76 20.13 -8.72 -19.56
N LYS A 77 21.14 -8.59 -18.70
CA LYS A 77 21.30 -7.42 -17.82
C LYS A 77 21.69 -6.20 -18.64
N ASN A 78 21.08 -5.06 -18.33
CA ASN A 78 21.45 -3.78 -18.92
C ASN A 78 22.69 -3.22 -18.20
N GLU A 79 23.86 -3.51 -18.76
CA GLU A 79 25.15 -2.95 -18.35
C GLU A 79 25.75 -2.04 -19.44
N ILE A 80 24.91 -1.60 -20.37
CA ILE A 80 25.29 -0.81 -21.55
C ILE A 80 25.60 0.62 -21.11
N LYS A 81 26.88 1.02 -21.27
CA LYS A 81 27.35 2.39 -21.01
C LYS A 81 27.92 3.04 -22.27
N GLU A 82 28.45 2.24 -23.17
CA GLU A 82 29.12 2.68 -24.37
C GLU A 82 28.64 1.89 -25.59
N PHE A 83 28.93 2.39 -26.80
CA PHE A 83 28.59 1.71 -28.05
C PHE A 83 29.16 0.30 -28.14
N SER A 84 30.37 0.09 -27.62
CA SER A 84 31.00 -1.24 -27.59
C SER A 84 30.20 -2.28 -26.79
N ASP A 85 29.46 -1.83 -25.76
CA ASP A 85 28.62 -2.68 -24.93
C ASP A 85 27.36 -3.12 -25.70
N VAL A 86 26.83 -2.26 -26.57
CA VAL A 86 25.69 -2.59 -27.45
C VAL A 86 26.09 -3.72 -28.40
N GLN A 87 27.30 -3.68 -28.98
CA GLN A 87 27.77 -4.74 -29.89
C GLN A 87 27.93 -6.06 -29.15
N LYS A 88 28.56 -6.06 -27.97
CA LYS A 88 28.66 -7.25 -27.12
C LYS A 88 27.30 -7.82 -26.73
N PHE A 89 26.35 -6.96 -26.43
CA PHE A 89 24.97 -7.38 -26.15
C PHE A 89 24.34 -8.10 -27.35
N LYS A 90 24.42 -7.48 -28.54
CA LYS A 90 23.91 -8.08 -29.80
C LYS A 90 24.60 -9.40 -30.15
N GLU A 91 25.91 -9.52 -29.94
CA GLU A 91 26.64 -10.77 -30.08
C GLU A 91 26.20 -11.83 -29.09
N SER A 92 25.98 -11.46 -27.83
CA SER A 92 25.45 -12.36 -26.79
C SER A 92 24.09 -12.95 -27.18
N VAL A 93 23.19 -12.14 -27.74
CA VAL A 93 21.89 -12.60 -28.27
C VAL A 93 22.08 -13.62 -29.40
N LYS A 94 22.93 -13.29 -30.41
CA LYS A 94 23.21 -14.17 -31.56
C LYS A 94 23.83 -15.49 -31.13
N ASN A 95 24.78 -15.44 -30.22
CA ASN A 95 25.48 -16.63 -29.69
C ASN A 95 24.52 -17.54 -28.92
N HIS A 96 23.66 -16.96 -28.08
CA HIS A 96 22.67 -17.74 -27.31
C HIS A 96 21.65 -18.43 -28.24
N ILE A 97 21.15 -17.73 -29.25
CA ILE A 97 20.25 -18.32 -30.26
C ILE A 97 20.93 -19.52 -30.93
N SER A 98 22.19 -19.35 -31.40
CA SER A 98 22.94 -20.39 -32.04
C SER A 98 23.21 -21.59 -31.12
N TYR A 99 23.58 -21.32 -29.88
CA TYR A 99 23.78 -22.33 -28.84
C TYR A 99 22.49 -23.15 -28.57
N CYS A 100 21.36 -22.47 -28.38
CA CYS A 100 20.08 -23.14 -28.16
C CYS A 100 19.69 -24.04 -29.34
N ARG A 101 19.86 -23.56 -30.57
CA ARG A 101 19.46 -24.32 -31.78
C ARG A 101 20.38 -25.49 -32.08
N ILE A 102 21.70 -25.28 -31.99
CA ILE A 102 22.73 -26.27 -32.45
C ILE A 102 23.06 -27.27 -31.34
N THR A 103 23.19 -26.79 -30.09
CA THR A 103 23.71 -27.63 -29.00
C THR A 103 22.58 -28.19 -28.13
N LEU A 104 21.59 -27.33 -27.76
CA LEU A 104 20.52 -27.76 -26.86
C LEU A 104 19.31 -28.36 -27.58
N HIS A 105 19.13 -28.08 -28.85
CA HIS A 105 17.91 -28.40 -29.61
C HIS A 105 16.63 -27.89 -28.89
N LYS A 106 16.72 -26.70 -28.26
CA LYS A 106 15.64 -26.02 -27.52
C LYS A 106 15.42 -24.61 -28.06
N SER A 107 14.23 -24.10 -27.86
CA SER A 107 13.92 -22.71 -28.19
C SER A 107 14.60 -21.74 -27.23
N PRO A 108 15.24 -20.68 -27.71
CA PRO A 108 15.86 -19.66 -26.88
C PRO A 108 14.82 -18.86 -26.13
N LYS A 109 15.12 -18.54 -24.86
CA LYS A 109 14.31 -17.70 -23.97
C LYS A 109 15.17 -16.57 -23.43
N PHE A 110 14.69 -15.35 -23.56
CA PHE A 110 15.36 -14.18 -23.02
C PHE A 110 14.49 -13.50 -21.96
N LEU A 111 15.11 -13.13 -20.86
CA LEU A 111 14.53 -12.27 -19.83
C LEU A 111 15.16 -10.88 -19.99
N ILE A 112 14.34 -9.82 -20.04
CA ILE A 112 14.84 -8.47 -20.27
C ILE A 112 13.93 -7.41 -19.64
N THR A 113 14.50 -6.27 -19.24
CA THR A 113 13.71 -5.13 -18.77
C THR A 113 13.18 -4.30 -19.94
N TYR A 114 12.08 -3.55 -19.71
CA TYR A 114 11.45 -2.70 -20.75
C TYR A 114 12.45 -1.73 -21.41
N ASP A 115 13.29 -1.09 -20.59
CA ASP A 115 14.29 -0.11 -21.05
C ASP A 115 15.39 -0.69 -21.95
N SER A 116 15.58 -2.00 -21.96
CA SER A 116 16.61 -2.68 -22.76
C SER A 116 16.06 -3.42 -23.97
N THR A 117 14.73 -3.50 -24.10
CA THR A 117 14.07 -4.33 -25.13
C THR A 117 14.42 -3.90 -26.56
N HIS A 118 14.65 -2.61 -26.82
CA HIS A 118 15.04 -2.13 -28.15
C HIS A 118 16.33 -2.76 -28.66
N TYR A 119 17.33 -3.03 -27.79
CA TYR A 119 18.58 -3.65 -28.21
C TYR A 119 18.39 -5.10 -28.70
N ILE A 120 17.49 -5.86 -28.08
CA ILE A 120 17.23 -7.23 -28.56
C ILE A 120 16.39 -7.21 -29.84
N ILE A 121 15.46 -6.27 -29.99
CA ILE A 121 14.71 -6.07 -31.25
C ILE A 121 15.69 -5.81 -32.40
N GLU A 122 16.61 -4.84 -32.24
CA GLU A 122 17.64 -4.55 -33.24
C GLU A 122 18.51 -5.76 -33.56
N ALA A 123 18.96 -6.50 -32.54
CA ALA A 123 19.76 -7.71 -32.74
C ALA A 123 19.03 -8.78 -33.56
N LEU A 124 17.72 -8.95 -33.34
CA LEU A 124 16.88 -9.91 -34.07
C LEU A 124 16.59 -9.45 -35.50
N GLN A 125 16.38 -8.13 -35.70
CA GLN A 125 16.22 -7.55 -37.04
C GLN A 125 17.49 -7.78 -37.91
N GLU A 126 18.67 -7.55 -37.33
CA GLU A 126 19.96 -7.77 -38.05
C GLU A 126 20.16 -9.22 -38.56
N ILE A 127 19.60 -10.19 -37.84
CA ILE A 127 19.71 -11.62 -38.25
C ILE A 127 18.45 -12.16 -38.92
N GLY A 128 17.44 -11.31 -39.16
CA GLY A 128 16.17 -11.72 -39.76
C GLY A 128 15.37 -12.72 -38.94
N ALA A 129 15.44 -12.68 -37.60
CA ALA A 129 14.84 -13.65 -36.72
C ALA A 129 13.63 -13.09 -35.93
N LEU A 130 13.27 -11.82 -36.10
CA LEU A 130 12.25 -11.15 -35.32
C LEU A 130 10.88 -11.85 -35.39
N GLU A 131 10.51 -12.33 -36.56
CA GLU A 131 9.26 -13.05 -36.85
C GLU A 131 9.06 -14.34 -36.01
N LEU A 132 10.16 -14.91 -35.53
CA LEU A 132 10.14 -16.19 -34.79
C LEU A 132 9.79 -16.01 -33.32
N PHE A 133 9.98 -14.81 -32.78
CA PHE A 133 9.87 -14.56 -31.36
C PHE A 133 8.49 -14.05 -30.94
N HIS A 134 8.06 -14.50 -29.76
CA HIS A 134 6.93 -13.94 -29.04
C HIS A 134 7.46 -13.00 -27.95
N PHE A 135 7.06 -11.75 -28.00
CA PHE A 135 7.33 -10.77 -26.95
C PHE A 135 6.24 -10.88 -25.91
N VAL A 136 6.59 -11.22 -24.70
CA VAL A 136 5.68 -11.39 -23.57
C VAL A 136 5.91 -10.25 -22.59
N ILE A 137 4.97 -9.34 -22.52
CA ILE A 137 5.05 -8.13 -21.70
C ILE A 137 4.34 -8.40 -20.38
N ASP A 138 5.09 -8.90 -19.40
CA ASP A 138 4.53 -9.24 -18.09
C ASP A 138 4.31 -7.99 -17.25
N GLU A 139 3.18 -7.94 -16.53
CA GLU A 139 2.73 -6.80 -15.72
C GLU A 139 2.59 -5.51 -16.54
N PHE A 140 1.97 -5.62 -17.74
CA PHE A 140 1.88 -4.50 -18.70
C PHE A 140 1.12 -3.27 -18.16
N GLN A 141 0.27 -3.40 -17.15
CA GLN A 141 -0.36 -2.25 -16.48
C GLN A 141 0.68 -1.26 -15.92
N SER A 142 1.93 -1.71 -15.69
CA SER A 142 3.03 -0.84 -15.27
C SER A 142 3.37 0.24 -16.31
N ILE A 143 3.10 0.00 -17.60
CA ILE A 143 3.28 0.98 -18.69
C ILE A 143 2.48 2.26 -18.37
N PHE A 144 1.30 2.11 -17.80
CA PHE A 144 0.45 3.23 -17.39
C PHE A 144 0.84 3.77 -16.01
N LEU A 145 0.99 2.88 -15.02
CA LEU A 145 1.17 3.25 -13.63
C LEU A 145 2.54 3.84 -13.31
N ASP A 146 3.58 3.42 -14.03
CA ASP A 146 4.96 3.92 -13.86
C ASP A 146 5.27 5.15 -14.72
N SER A 147 4.34 5.59 -15.59
CA SER A 147 4.54 6.74 -16.51
C SER A 147 4.83 8.06 -15.81
N TYR A 148 4.56 8.18 -14.49
CA TYR A 148 5.03 9.31 -13.70
C TYR A 148 6.56 9.37 -13.57
N TYR A 149 7.21 8.21 -13.49
CA TYR A 149 8.64 8.11 -13.16
C TYR A 149 9.49 7.74 -14.35
N LYS A 150 8.91 7.03 -15.34
CA LYS A 150 9.62 6.44 -16.48
C LYS A 150 8.94 6.72 -17.81
N ALA A 151 8.25 7.85 -17.91
CA ALA A 151 7.42 8.16 -19.07
C ALA A 151 8.11 7.97 -20.42
N ASP A 152 9.38 8.37 -20.55
CA ASP A 152 10.12 8.27 -21.80
C ASP A 152 10.45 6.80 -22.11
N VAL A 153 10.71 5.98 -21.08
CA VAL A 153 11.00 4.55 -21.25
C VAL A 153 9.75 3.80 -21.69
N GLU A 154 8.62 4.04 -21.02
CA GLU A 154 7.38 3.32 -21.26
C GLU A 154 6.80 3.68 -22.65
N PHE A 155 6.89 4.96 -23.03
CA PHE A 155 6.44 5.44 -24.33
C PHE A 155 7.24 4.78 -25.47
N ASP A 156 8.58 4.89 -25.43
CA ASP A 156 9.44 4.31 -26.45
C ASP A 156 9.35 2.77 -26.48
N PHE A 157 9.17 2.13 -25.33
CA PHE A 157 9.01 0.68 -25.25
C PHE A 157 7.80 0.21 -26.07
N VAL A 158 6.64 0.88 -25.93
CA VAL A 158 5.45 0.54 -26.72
C VAL A 158 5.66 0.81 -28.22
N ASP A 159 6.31 1.92 -28.56
CA ASP A 159 6.64 2.23 -29.96
C ASP A 159 7.58 1.20 -30.60
N TYR A 160 8.61 0.76 -29.87
CA TYR A 160 9.51 -0.32 -30.34
C TYR A 160 8.78 -1.66 -30.58
N LEU A 161 7.77 -1.96 -29.76
CA LEU A 161 7.01 -3.21 -29.91
C LEU A 161 6.13 -3.23 -31.17
N GLN A 162 5.82 -2.08 -31.78
CA GLN A 162 4.97 -2.03 -32.97
C GLN A 162 5.58 -2.74 -34.19
N VAL A 163 6.90 -2.90 -34.25
CA VAL A 163 7.56 -3.65 -35.33
C VAL A 163 7.62 -5.16 -35.07
N CYS A 164 7.21 -5.61 -33.87
CA CYS A 164 7.24 -7.02 -33.48
C CYS A 164 5.95 -7.71 -33.92
N PRO A 165 5.99 -8.86 -34.60
CA PRO A 165 4.78 -9.49 -35.13
C PRO A 165 3.90 -10.17 -34.09
N ASN A 166 4.48 -10.60 -32.95
CA ASN A 166 3.76 -11.29 -31.89
C ASN A 166 4.07 -10.66 -30.53
N VAL A 167 3.10 -9.94 -29.96
CA VAL A 167 3.23 -9.25 -28.67
C VAL A 167 2.04 -9.60 -27.76
N LEU A 168 2.34 -10.20 -26.62
CA LEU A 168 1.36 -10.57 -25.60
C LEU A 168 1.51 -9.65 -24.39
N TYR A 169 0.53 -8.78 -24.15
CA TYR A 169 0.45 -7.91 -22.98
C TYR A 169 -0.24 -8.66 -21.85
N LEU A 170 0.50 -9.13 -20.84
CA LEU A 170 0.01 -9.99 -19.76
C LEU A 170 -0.21 -9.22 -18.48
N SER A 171 -1.33 -9.45 -17.80
CA SER A 171 -1.54 -9.07 -16.41
C SER A 171 -2.59 -9.96 -15.75
N ALA A 172 -2.50 -10.12 -14.42
CA ALA A 172 -3.59 -10.65 -13.61
C ALA A 172 -4.54 -9.54 -13.13
N THR A 173 -4.09 -8.28 -13.23
CA THR A 173 -4.84 -7.07 -12.95
C THR A 173 -4.62 -6.08 -14.09
N PRO A 174 -5.19 -6.36 -15.28
CA PRO A 174 -4.97 -5.50 -16.44
C PRO A 174 -5.52 -4.10 -16.18
N MET A 175 -4.94 -3.11 -16.86
CA MET A 175 -5.47 -1.76 -16.84
C MET A 175 -6.93 -1.77 -17.29
N LEU A 176 -7.76 -0.94 -16.66
CA LEU A 176 -9.19 -0.88 -16.94
C LEU A 176 -9.46 -0.56 -18.42
N GLU A 177 -10.43 -1.23 -19.02
CA GLU A 177 -10.78 -1.12 -20.44
C GLU A 177 -10.95 0.34 -20.88
N LYS A 178 -11.59 1.18 -20.05
CA LYS A 178 -11.79 2.62 -20.33
C LYS A 178 -10.50 3.42 -20.55
N TYR A 179 -9.35 2.93 -20.06
CA TYR A 179 -8.04 3.53 -20.29
C TYR A 179 -7.39 2.94 -21.54
N LEU A 180 -7.53 1.64 -21.75
CA LEU A 180 -7.01 0.95 -22.94
C LEU A 180 -7.65 1.50 -24.22
N ASP A 181 -8.96 1.81 -24.19
CA ASP A 181 -9.68 2.40 -25.32
C ASP A 181 -9.24 3.82 -25.70
N LYS A 182 -8.49 4.49 -24.81
CA LYS A 182 -7.93 5.83 -25.05
C LYS A 182 -6.53 5.81 -25.67
N VAL A 183 -5.92 4.63 -25.84
CA VAL A 183 -4.57 4.46 -26.37
C VAL A 183 -4.64 3.75 -27.70
N ASP A 184 -4.17 4.42 -28.77
CA ASP A 184 -4.27 3.90 -30.13
C ASP A 184 -3.64 2.52 -30.30
N GLU A 185 -2.54 2.26 -29.59
CA GLU A 185 -1.82 0.99 -29.62
C GLU A 185 -2.55 -0.17 -28.95
N PHE A 186 -3.57 0.10 -28.13
CA PHE A 186 -4.30 -0.92 -27.37
C PHE A 186 -5.78 -1.04 -27.71
N LYS A 187 -6.44 0.04 -28.17
CA LYS A 187 -7.91 0.12 -28.31
C LYS A 187 -8.56 -0.96 -29.16
N ASP A 188 -7.85 -1.43 -30.19
CA ASP A 188 -8.38 -2.40 -31.17
C ASP A 188 -7.80 -3.83 -30.96
N LEU A 189 -6.97 -4.02 -29.93
CA LEU A 189 -6.38 -5.32 -29.70
C LEU A 189 -7.42 -6.35 -29.21
N PRO A 190 -7.29 -7.62 -29.62
CA PRO A 190 -8.01 -8.72 -28.99
C PRO A 190 -7.68 -8.80 -27.51
N PHE A 191 -8.70 -8.91 -26.67
CA PHE A 191 -8.57 -9.02 -25.22
C PHE A 191 -9.02 -10.43 -24.78
N TYR A 192 -8.06 -11.27 -24.47
CA TYR A 192 -8.31 -12.62 -23.97
C TYR A 192 -8.46 -12.58 -22.45
N LYS A 193 -9.57 -13.13 -21.94
CA LYS A 193 -9.83 -13.23 -20.51
C LYS A 193 -9.94 -14.69 -20.10
N LEU A 194 -9.02 -15.16 -19.26
CA LEU A 194 -9.05 -16.50 -18.70
C LEU A 194 -10.10 -16.58 -17.59
N ASP A 195 -11.09 -17.46 -17.77
CA ASP A 195 -12.14 -17.70 -16.77
C ASP A 195 -11.81 -18.97 -15.97
N TRP A 196 -11.44 -18.79 -14.71
CA TRP A 196 -11.07 -19.85 -13.78
C TRP A 196 -12.23 -20.36 -12.92
N SER A 197 -13.44 -19.90 -13.14
CA SER A 197 -14.60 -20.20 -12.31
C SER A 197 -14.89 -21.71 -12.15
N LYS A 198 -14.55 -22.52 -13.16
CA LYS A 198 -14.76 -23.97 -13.17
C LYS A 198 -13.63 -24.78 -12.51
N THR A 199 -12.51 -24.15 -12.17
CA THR A 199 -11.30 -24.87 -11.74
C THR A 199 -11.20 -25.11 -10.25
N GLY A 200 -11.90 -24.32 -9.42
CA GLY A 200 -11.72 -24.27 -7.96
C GLY A 200 -10.39 -23.62 -7.52
N VAL A 201 -9.64 -23.02 -8.44
CA VAL A 201 -8.36 -22.33 -8.16
C VAL A 201 -8.59 -20.91 -7.64
N VAL A 202 -9.76 -20.31 -7.91
CA VAL A 202 -10.10 -18.98 -7.39
C VAL A 202 -10.25 -19.09 -5.88
N GLU A 203 -9.29 -18.53 -5.18
CA GLU A 203 -9.25 -18.54 -3.73
C GLU A 203 -10.09 -17.37 -3.19
N ASN A 204 -10.84 -17.63 -2.11
CA ASN A 204 -11.56 -16.58 -1.42
C ASN A 204 -10.58 -15.65 -0.72
N ILE A 205 -10.52 -14.41 -1.18
CA ILE A 205 -9.76 -13.36 -0.54
C ILE A 205 -10.57 -12.83 0.65
N ILE A 206 -9.94 -12.73 1.81
CA ILE A 206 -10.54 -12.13 3.01
C ILE A 206 -9.85 -10.78 3.25
N ILE A 207 -10.63 -9.72 3.22
CA ILE A 207 -10.12 -8.36 3.45
C ILE A 207 -10.70 -7.86 4.78
N GLN A 208 -9.82 -7.55 5.71
CA GLN A 208 -10.17 -6.84 6.94
C GLN A 208 -9.74 -5.38 6.79
N ARG A 209 -10.68 -4.44 6.85
CA ARG A 209 -10.42 -3.02 6.66
C ARG A 209 -10.52 -2.25 7.98
N LYS A 210 -9.66 -1.24 8.16
CA LYS A 210 -9.74 -0.31 9.29
C LYS A 210 -9.42 1.11 8.84
N PHE A 211 -10.35 2.03 9.08
CA PHE A 211 -10.06 3.45 8.99
C PHE A 211 -9.08 3.86 10.10
N ALA A 212 -7.99 4.53 9.75
CA ALA A 212 -6.92 4.88 10.67
C ALA A 212 -6.65 6.39 10.67
N SER A 213 -6.71 7.02 11.83
CA SER A 213 -6.27 8.41 11.99
C SER A 213 -4.75 8.57 11.82
N SER A 214 -3.99 7.52 12.12
CA SER A 214 -2.54 7.47 11.97
C SER A 214 -2.07 6.07 11.58
N LEU A 215 -1.61 5.91 10.34
CA LEU A 215 -1.04 4.65 9.84
C LEU A 215 0.18 4.21 10.65
N PHE A 216 1.01 5.17 11.06
CA PHE A 216 2.15 4.90 11.93
C PHE A 216 1.76 4.25 13.26
N LYS A 217 0.69 4.75 13.92
CA LYS A 217 0.22 4.19 15.19
C LYS A 217 -0.31 2.77 15.02
N GLU A 218 -1.07 2.51 13.95
CA GLU A 218 -1.58 1.16 13.67
C GLU A 218 -0.45 0.17 13.36
N CYS A 219 0.52 0.57 12.52
CA CYS A 219 1.71 -0.23 12.25
C CYS A 219 2.48 -0.56 13.55
N LYS A 220 2.71 0.45 14.39
CA LYS A 220 3.37 0.30 15.69
C LYS A 220 2.63 -0.70 16.59
N LYS A 221 1.30 -0.58 16.72
CA LYS A 221 0.48 -1.48 17.54
C LYS A 221 0.60 -2.94 17.10
N ILE A 222 0.59 -3.21 15.78
CA ILE A 222 0.74 -4.56 15.27
C ILE A 222 2.10 -5.13 15.66
N ILE A 223 3.18 -4.37 15.45
CA ILE A 223 4.53 -4.81 15.77
C ILE A 223 4.67 -5.07 17.28
N GLU A 224 4.14 -4.19 18.12
CA GLU A 224 4.15 -4.37 19.59
C GLU A 224 3.44 -5.67 20.00
N LYS A 225 2.31 -6.04 19.36
CA LYS A 225 1.66 -7.33 19.57
C LYS A 225 2.58 -8.51 19.24
N TYR A 226 3.24 -8.47 18.07
CA TYR A 226 4.18 -9.51 17.69
C TYR A 226 5.37 -9.62 18.65
N LEU A 227 5.92 -8.49 19.11
CA LEU A 227 7.02 -8.48 20.09
C LEU A 227 6.60 -9.03 21.44
N ASN A 228 5.33 -8.88 21.83
CA ASN A 228 4.76 -9.44 23.06
C ASN A 228 4.31 -10.90 22.90
N GLY A 229 4.48 -11.51 21.73
CA GLY A 229 4.05 -12.88 21.45
C GLY A 229 2.54 -13.03 21.17
N ASP A 230 1.85 -11.93 20.92
CA ASP A 230 0.41 -11.85 20.66
C ASP A 230 0.16 -11.95 19.15
N PHE A 231 0.35 -13.16 18.62
CA PHE A 231 0.30 -13.43 17.20
C PHE A 231 -1.13 -13.66 16.69
N PRO A 232 -1.45 -13.27 15.43
CA PRO A 232 -2.67 -13.74 14.76
C PRO A 232 -2.71 -15.27 14.73
N ILE A 233 -3.90 -15.83 14.85
CA ILE A 233 -4.13 -17.27 14.97
C ILE A 233 -5.03 -17.75 13.86
N ALA A 234 -4.72 -18.91 13.29
CA ALA A 234 -5.61 -19.67 12.43
C ALA A 234 -5.75 -21.11 12.97
N VAL A 235 -6.91 -21.72 12.74
CA VAL A 235 -7.14 -23.12 13.08
C VAL A 235 -7.31 -23.91 11.77
N VAL A 236 -6.42 -24.86 11.54
CA VAL A 236 -6.42 -25.72 10.36
C VAL A 236 -6.40 -27.17 10.81
N ASP A 237 -7.40 -27.95 10.43
CA ASP A 237 -7.53 -29.38 10.82
C ASP A 237 -7.38 -29.62 12.32
N GLY A 238 -7.92 -28.71 13.14
CA GLY A 238 -7.86 -28.77 14.61
C GLY A 238 -6.53 -28.31 15.23
N ASN A 239 -5.54 -27.95 14.40
CA ASN A 239 -4.24 -27.42 14.87
C ASN A 239 -4.26 -25.88 14.88
N VAL A 240 -3.70 -25.31 15.94
CA VAL A 240 -3.54 -23.86 16.08
C VAL A 240 -2.22 -23.44 15.43
N ILE A 241 -2.30 -22.58 14.43
CA ILE A 241 -1.13 -22.01 13.74
C ILE A 241 -1.02 -20.54 14.12
N PHE A 242 0.16 -20.13 14.58
CA PHE A 242 0.47 -18.75 14.94
C PHE A 242 1.18 -18.05 13.77
N SER A 243 0.72 -16.85 13.41
CA SER A 243 1.41 -16.00 12.44
C SER A 243 2.61 -15.33 13.10
N LYS A 244 3.78 -15.97 13.04
CA LYS A 244 5.02 -15.42 13.63
C LYS A 244 5.78 -14.46 12.71
N GLU A 245 5.31 -14.26 11.49
CA GLU A 245 5.90 -13.41 10.46
C GLU A 245 4.86 -12.42 9.96
N ALA A 246 5.26 -11.17 9.76
CA ALA A 246 4.40 -10.11 9.27
C ALA A 246 5.03 -9.39 8.06
N VAL A 247 4.27 -9.25 6.98
CA VAL A 247 4.66 -8.49 5.79
C VAL A 247 3.86 -7.19 5.77
N PHE A 248 4.55 -6.06 5.82
CA PHE A 248 3.99 -4.72 5.83
C PHE A 248 4.18 -4.06 4.48
N TYR A 249 3.11 -3.84 3.76
CA TYR A 249 3.07 -3.09 2.50
C TYR A 249 2.86 -1.62 2.81
N PHE A 250 3.98 -0.89 2.98
CA PHE A 250 4.01 0.49 3.42
C PHE A 250 4.94 1.31 2.53
N ASN A 251 4.41 1.99 1.53
CA ASN A 251 5.21 2.65 0.49
C ASN A 251 5.86 3.98 0.95
N SER A 252 6.45 3.97 2.14
CA SER A 252 7.19 5.11 2.71
C SER A 252 8.41 4.63 3.48
N ILE A 253 9.60 4.76 2.88
CA ILE A 253 10.85 4.41 3.56
C ILE A 253 11.08 5.29 4.81
N ALA A 254 10.59 6.52 4.80
CA ALA A 254 10.71 7.43 5.95
C ALA A 254 9.86 6.94 7.14
N ASP A 255 8.63 6.49 6.90
CA ASP A 255 7.77 5.96 7.94
C ASP A 255 8.24 4.59 8.43
N ILE A 256 8.74 3.73 7.54
CA ILE A 256 9.39 2.47 7.91
C ILE A 256 10.55 2.75 8.88
N ILE A 257 11.47 3.65 8.54
CA ILE A 257 12.60 4.03 9.39
C ILE A 257 12.11 4.59 10.73
N LYS A 258 11.07 5.40 10.73
CA LYS A 258 10.49 5.97 11.95
C LYS A 258 9.92 4.88 12.88
N VAL A 259 9.23 3.88 12.32
CA VAL A 259 8.71 2.74 13.07
C VAL A 259 9.84 1.90 13.65
N VAL A 260 10.83 1.52 12.82
CA VAL A 260 11.99 0.71 13.22
C VAL A 260 12.74 1.38 14.38
N LYS A 261 13.01 2.70 14.27
CA LYS A 261 13.68 3.46 15.34
C LYS A 261 12.84 3.55 16.61
N LYS A 262 11.52 3.82 16.47
CA LYS A 262 10.65 4.02 17.64
C LYS A 262 10.48 2.76 18.48
N LEU A 263 10.55 1.60 17.85
CA LEU A 263 10.42 0.29 18.49
C LEU A 263 11.77 -0.40 18.72
N GLU A 264 12.88 0.29 18.43
CA GLU A 264 14.25 -0.22 18.62
C GLU A 264 14.48 -1.60 17.98
N LEU A 265 13.84 -1.83 16.81
CA LEU A 265 13.95 -3.10 16.10
C LEU A 265 15.37 -3.32 15.59
N THR A 266 15.81 -4.58 15.59
CA THR A 266 17.17 -4.95 15.17
C THR A 266 17.22 -5.38 13.70
N PRO A 267 18.40 -5.33 13.05
CA PRO A 267 18.57 -5.83 11.69
C PRO A 267 18.20 -7.31 11.51
N ASP A 268 18.28 -8.12 12.57
CA ASP A 268 17.90 -9.55 12.54
C ASP A 268 16.39 -9.76 12.53
N GLN A 269 15.64 -8.84 13.12
CA GLN A 269 14.18 -8.87 13.15
C GLN A 269 13.55 -8.31 11.88
N VAL A 270 14.24 -7.40 11.15
CA VAL A 270 13.64 -6.61 10.09
C VAL A 270 14.30 -6.84 8.73
N ASN A 271 13.47 -7.10 7.71
CA ASN A 271 13.82 -7.07 6.31
C ASN A 271 13.14 -5.86 5.64
N ILE A 272 13.90 -5.01 4.93
CA ILE A 272 13.35 -3.80 4.27
C ILE A 272 13.58 -3.91 2.76
N ILE A 273 12.50 -4.18 2.03
CA ILE A 273 12.52 -4.35 0.57
C ILE A 273 12.06 -3.04 -0.08
N CYS A 274 12.97 -2.34 -0.71
CA CYS A 274 12.71 -1.08 -1.39
C CYS A 274 13.58 -0.94 -2.64
N ALA A 275 13.37 0.14 -3.42
CA ALA A 275 14.18 0.41 -4.61
C ALA A 275 15.67 0.52 -4.26
N ASP A 276 16.52 -0.13 -5.05
CA ASP A 276 18.00 -0.07 -4.93
C ASP A 276 18.51 1.25 -5.47
N SER A 277 18.40 2.30 -4.66
CA SER A 277 18.87 3.66 -4.98
C SER A 277 19.94 4.13 -3.99
N PRO A 278 20.85 5.02 -4.43
CA PRO A 278 21.85 5.63 -3.54
C PRO A 278 21.20 6.33 -2.32
N ASP A 279 20.05 6.97 -2.52
CA ASP A 279 19.30 7.67 -1.47
C ASP A 279 18.77 6.69 -0.42
N ASN A 280 18.14 5.60 -0.81
CA ASN A 280 17.66 4.59 0.12
C ASN A 280 18.81 3.91 0.88
N LYS A 281 19.94 3.61 0.21
CA LYS A 281 21.15 3.09 0.86
C LYS A 281 21.69 4.06 1.90
N ALA A 282 21.73 5.35 1.57
CA ALA A 282 22.18 6.40 2.50
C ALA A 282 21.25 6.52 3.72
N LYS A 283 19.93 6.49 3.51
CA LYS A 283 18.92 6.54 4.59
C LYS A 283 19.06 5.36 5.56
N LEU A 284 19.19 4.12 5.04
CA LEU A 284 19.35 2.92 5.87
C LEU A 284 20.72 2.91 6.61
N SER A 285 21.79 3.34 5.95
CA SER A 285 23.11 3.49 6.58
C SER A 285 23.10 4.56 7.70
N LYS A 286 22.37 5.65 7.50
CA LYS A 286 22.14 6.67 8.53
C LYS A 286 21.39 6.09 9.72
N MET A 287 20.30 5.38 9.47
CA MET A 287 19.51 4.70 10.51
C MET A 287 20.38 3.74 11.31
N SER A 288 21.18 2.90 10.67
CA SER A 288 22.08 1.96 11.34
C SER A 288 23.05 2.64 12.30
N ARG A 289 23.64 3.77 11.87
CA ARG A 289 24.57 4.56 12.72
C ARG A 289 23.86 5.19 13.93
N GLU A 290 22.68 5.75 13.71
CA GLU A 290 21.90 6.42 14.76
C GLU A 290 21.39 5.42 15.81
N MET A 291 21.11 4.17 15.42
CA MET A 291 20.69 3.09 16.31
C MET A 291 21.86 2.26 16.86
N GLY A 292 23.11 2.59 16.54
CA GLY A 292 24.31 1.89 17.03
C GLY A 292 24.59 0.53 16.37
N HIS A 293 23.87 0.17 15.28
CA HIS A 293 24.06 -1.10 14.57
C HIS A 293 25.21 -0.99 13.56
N LYS A 294 26.37 -1.58 13.88
CA LYS A 294 27.55 -1.63 13.02
C LYS A 294 27.66 -2.94 12.23
N ASN A 295 27.36 -4.07 12.89
CA ASN A 295 27.36 -5.39 12.29
C ASN A 295 26.45 -6.32 13.12
N PRO A 296 25.32 -6.82 12.57
CA PRO A 296 24.78 -6.47 11.27
C PRO A 296 24.24 -5.03 11.23
N LYS A 297 24.17 -4.44 10.03
CA LYS A 297 23.56 -3.14 9.75
C LYS A 297 22.29 -3.30 8.94
N PHE A 298 21.41 -2.30 8.96
CA PHE A 298 20.26 -2.25 8.07
C PHE A 298 20.74 -2.00 6.62
N VAL A 299 20.28 -2.86 5.72
CA VAL A 299 20.56 -2.77 4.28
C VAL A 299 19.27 -2.95 3.51
N ILE A 300 19.27 -2.64 2.21
CA ILE A 300 18.17 -3.02 1.32
C ILE A 300 18.12 -4.54 1.29
N GLY A 301 16.97 -5.08 1.73
CA GLY A 301 16.74 -6.51 1.81
C GLY A 301 16.35 -7.13 0.48
N LYS A 302 16.39 -8.45 0.44
CA LYS A 302 15.90 -9.27 -0.67
C LYS A 302 14.70 -10.09 -0.22
N VAL A 303 13.91 -10.55 -1.19
CA VAL A 303 12.89 -11.57 -0.92
C VAL A 303 13.61 -12.87 -0.61
N PRO A 304 13.34 -13.50 0.55
CA PRO A 304 13.98 -14.78 0.88
C PRO A 304 13.60 -15.86 -0.14
N LEU A 305 14.56 -16.70 -0.50
CA LEU A 305 14.30 -17.88 -1.31
C LEU A 305 13.49 -18.90 -0.50
N ILE A 306 12.94 -19.91 -1.18
CA ILE A 306 12.06 -20.92 -0.56
C ILE A 306 12.74 -21.70 0.58
N THR A 307 14.07 -21.76 0.57
CA THR A 307 14.88 -22.45 1.61
C THR A 307 15.46 -21.51 2.66
N GLU A 308 15.27 -20.20 2.51
CA GLU A 308 15.82 -19.21 3.43
C GLU A 308 14.76 -18.83 4.49
N PRO A 309 15.17 -18.64 5.75
CA PRO A 309 14.27 -18.22 6.80
C PRO A 309 13.82 -16.76 6.56
N ASN A 310 12.55 -16.51 6.80
CA ASN A 310 12.02 -15.16 6.84
C ASN A 310 12.37 -14.47 8.17
N LYS A 311 12.48 -13.15 8.17
CA LYS A 311 12.54 -12.36 9.40
C LYS A 311 11.13 -12.11 9.94
N MET A 312 11.03 -11.83 11.23
CA MET A 312 9.75 -11.56 11.88
C MET A 312 8.97 -10.46 11.18
N PHE A 313 9.66 -9.40 10.74
CA PHE A 313 9.04 -8.26 10.05
C PHE A 313 9.67 -8.02 8.69
N THR A 314 8.86 -8.04 7.65
CA THR A 314 9.27 -7.64 6.30
C THR A 314 8.49 -6.39 5.90
N PHE A 315 9.19 -5.29 5.63
CA PHE A 315 8.60 -4.06 5.11
C PHE A 315 8.83 -3.95 3.61
N CYS A 316 7.76 -3.69 2.87
CA CYS A 316 7.75 -3.59 1.42
C CYS A 316 7.30 -2.22 0.96
N THR A 317 8.09 -1.56 0.11
CA THR A 317 7.61 -0.44 -0.70
C THR A 317 7.00 -0.94 -2.01
N LYS A 318 6.43 -0.05 -2.82
CA LYS A 318 5.76 -0.40 -4.10
C LYS A 318 6.62 -1.26 -5.04
N THR A 319 7.95 -1.21 -4.90
CA THR A 319 8.89 -2.08 -5.64
C THR A 319 8.60 -3.57 -5.45
N ALA A 320 8.08 -3.96 -4.28
CA ALA A 320 7.79 -5.35 -3.94
C ALA A 320 6.31 -5.75 -4.14
N TYR A 321 5.41 -4.82 -4.47
CA TYR A 321 4.00 -5.15 -4.74
C TYR A 321 3.88 -6.01 -6.01
N ILE A 322 4.78 -5.79 -6.95
CA ILE A 322 4.88 -6.52 -8.20
C ILE A 322 6.18 -7.33 -8.19
N GLY A 323 6.08 -8.65 -8.27
CA GLY A 323 7.24 -9.55 -8.47
C GLY A 323 7.97 -10.05 -7.23
N ALA A 324 7.52 -9.70 -6.00
CA ALA A 324 8.08 -10.24 -4.77
C ALA A 324 7.23 -11.43 -4.27
N ASP A 325 7.65 -12.64 -4.55
CA ASP A 325 6.95 -13.85 -4.11
C ASP A 325 7.47 -14.31 -2.76
N PHE A 326 6.61 -14.35 -1.74
CA PHE A 326 6.95 -14.80 -0.39
C PHE A 326 6.55 -16.25 -0.17
N TYR A 327 7.48 -17.04 0.35
CA TYR A 327 7.34 -18.47 0.61
C TYR A 327 7.31 -18.73 2.13
N SER A 328 6.41 -18.05 2.84
CA SER A 328 6.19 -18.26 4.27
C SER A 328 5.03 -19.20 4.54
N THR A 329 5.15 -20.05 5.54
CA THR A 329 4.09 -20.95 6.01
C THR A 329 3.16 -20.29 7.02
N CYS A 330 3.47 -19.08 7.50
CA CYS A 330 2.70 -18.43 8.56
C CYS A 330 2.64 -16.89 8.51
N ALA A 331 3.12 -16.25 7.43
CA ALA A 331 3.13 -14.79 7.36
C ALA A 331 1.73 -14.22 7.15
N SER A 332 1.38 -13.18 7.92
CA SER A 332 0.22 -12.31 7.71
C SER A 332 0.61 -11.07 6.92
N SER A 333 -0.32 -10.52 6.13
CA SER A 333 -0.11 -9.34 5.28
C SER A 333 -0.89 -8.13 5.79
N PHE A 334 -0.20 -7.00 5.94
CA PHE A 334 -0.73 -5.72 6.40
C PHE A 334 -0.45 -4.63 5.39
N VAL A 335 -1.47 -3.89 4.97
CA VAL A 335 -1.40 -2.87 3.92
C VAL A 335 -1.74 -1.51 4.50
N PHE A 336 -1.00 -0.46 4.09
CA PHE A 336 -1.17 0.90 4.59
C PHE A 336 -1.37 1.87 3.43
N ALA A 337 -2.50 2.58 3.41
CA ALA A 337 -2.88 3.49 2.34
C ALA A 337 -3.29 4.87 2.87
N ASP A 338 -2.72 5.94 2.29
CA ASP A 338 -3.06 7.34 2.58
C ASP A 338 -3.22 8.11 1.26
N PRO A 339 -4.45 8.41 0.82
CA PRO A 339 -4.69 9.11 -0.45
C PRO A 339 -4.21 10.57 -0.44
N ASN A 340 -3.94 11.14 0.74
CA ASN A 340 -3.45 12.52 0.89
C ASN A 340 -1.94 12.62 0.64
N ILE A 341 -1.27 11.51 0.38
CA ILE A 341 0.16 11.43 0.11
C ILE A 341 0.36 10.56 -1.14
N ASP A 342 0.78 11.15 -2.25
CA ASP A 342 0.88 10.47 -3.55
C ASP A 342 1.64 9.13 -3.49
N SER A 343 2.73 9.08 -2.73
CA SER A 343 3.51 7.84 -2.58
C SER A 343 2.78 6.75 -1.79
N LEU A 344 1.82 7.11 -0.92
CA LEU A 344 1.04 6.19 -0.09
C LEU A 344 -0.36 5.91 -0.65
N ALA A 345 -0.77 6.59 -1.73
CA ALA A 345 -2.00 6.29 -2.43
C ALA A 345 -1.89 4.89 -3.07
N LEU A 346 -2.69 3.96 -2.57
CA LEU A 346 -2.76 2.58 -3.06
C LEU A 346 -3.94 2.44 -4.01
N ASP A 347 -3.69 1.95 -5.21
CA ASP A 347 -4.78 1.57 -6.10
C ASP A 347 -5.42 0.27 -5.63
N ILE A 348 -6.61 0.38 -5.00
CA ILE A 348 -7.32 -0.77 -4.45
C ILE A 348 -7.62 -1.80 -5.55
N SER A 349 -7.98 -1.36 -6.74
CA SER A 349 -8.39 -2.24 -7.83
C SER A 349 -7.22 -2.95 -8.52
N LEU A 350 -6.03 -2.33 -8.54
CA LEU A 350 -4.86 -2.86 -9.26
C LEU A 350 -3.76 -3.36 -8.32
N ASP A 351 -3.37 -2.57 -7.30
CA ASP A 351 -2.28 -2.94 -6.40
C ASP A 351 -2.68 -4.01 -5.37
N LEU A 352 -3.91 -3.93 -4.80
CA LEU A 352 -4.31 -4.83 -3.72
C LEU A 352 -4.42 -6.30 -4.16
N PRO A 353 -5.02 -6.65 -5.31
CA PRO A 353 -5.01 -8.03 -5.81
C PRO A 353 -3.60 -8.55 -6.09
N GLN A 354 -2.68 -7.69 -6.54
CA GLN A 354 -1.27 -8.05 -6.70
C GLN A 354 -0.62 -8.40 -5.37
N ILE A 355 -0.88 -7.61 -4.33
CA ILE A 355 -0.38 -7.85 -2.97
C ILE A 355 -0.91 -9.16 -2.41
N VAL A 356 -2.22 -9.45 -2.56
CA VAL A 356 -2.82 -10.72 -2.12
C VAL A 356 -2.09 -11.91 -2.70
N GLY A 357 -1.78 -11.87 -3.99
CA GLY A 357 -1.09 -12.95 -4.68
C GLY A 357 0.38 -13.17 -4.30
N ARG A 358 0.97 -12.34 -3.42
CA ARG A 358 2.42 -12.46 -3.10
C ARG A 358 2.76 -13.59 -2.14
N GLN A 359 1.84 -14.02 -1.27
CA GLN A 359 2.04 -15.21 -0.44
C GLN A 359 1.75 -16.48 -1.25
N ARG A 360 2.79 -17.28 -1.53
CA ARG A 360 2.68 -18.39 -2.51
C ARG A 360 2.39 -19.76 -1.90
N LEU A 361 2.81 -19.99 -0.64
CA LEU A 361 2.64 -21.31 -0.03
C LEU A 361 1.18 -21.55 0.36
N ARG A 362 0.64 -22.71 -0.08
CA ARG A 362 -0.74 -23.13 0.25
C ARG A 362 -0.90 -23.50 1.72
N GLU A 363 0.18 -23.91 2.34
CA GLU A 363 0.27 -24.27 3.74
C GLU A 363 0.15 -23.06 4.67
N ASN A 364 0.29 -21.84 4.14
CA ASN A 364 0.08 -20.63 4.91
C ASN A 364 -1.43 -20.31 5.02
N PRO A 365 -2.05 -20.49 6.20
CA PRO A 365 -3.47 -20.22 6.36
C PRO A 365 -3.83 -18.74 6.33
N PHE A 366 -2.83 -17.84 6.38
CA PHE A 366 -3.01 -16.39 6.35
C PHE A 366 -2.81 -15.81 4.95
N LYS A 367 -2.44 -16.61 3.94
CA LYS A 367 -2.02 -16.13 2.62
C LYS A 367 -3.07 -15.27 1.90
N ASN A 368 -4.35 -15.63 2.09
CA ASN A 368 -5.48 -14.94 1.46
C ASN A 368 -6.11 -13.88 2.35
N ASN A 369 -5.57 -13.67 3.57
CA ASN A 369 -6.07 -12.71 4.53
C ASN A 369 -5.22 -11.45 4.47
N ILE A 370 -5.85 -10.33 4.18
CA ILE A 370 -5.21 -9.01 4.18
C ILE A 370 -5.90 -8.11 5.19
N VAL A 371 -5.10 -7.39 5.96
CA VAL A 371 -5.56 -6.29 6.79
C VAL A 371 -5.13 -4.98 6.14
N ILE A 372 -6.09 -4.15 5.71
CA ILE A 372 -5.83 -2.83 5.14
C ILE A 372 -6.17 -1.72 6.13
N PHE A 373 -5.18 -0.90 6.47
CA PHE A 373 -5.32 0.35 7.21
C PHE A 373 -5.30 1.51 6.22
N TYR A 374 -6.35 2.32 6.23
CA TYR A 374 -6.47 3.39 5.25
C TYR A 374 -6.95 4.69 5.88
N LYS A 375 -6.66 5.78 5.20
CA LYS A 375 -7.29 7.08 5.40
C LYS A 375 -8.23 7.40 4.24
N THR A 376 -9.08 8.37 4.44
CA THR A 376 -9.86 9.00 3.37
C THR A 376 -9.25 10.34 2.99
N ILE A 377 -9.65 10.88 1.84
CA ILE A 377 -9.23 12.22 1.42
C ILE A 377 -9.73 13.25 2.42
N ARG A 378 -8.95 14.26 2.73
CA ARG A 378 -9.36 15.36 3.59
C ARG A 378 -10.29 16.29 2.83
N GLY A 379 -11.33 16.78 3.48
CA GLY A 379 -12.35 17.62 2.84
C GLY A 379 -11.80 18.87 2.14
N GLU A 380 -10.75 19.49 2.70
CA GLU A 380 -10.04 20.64 2.12
C GLU A 380 -9.13 20.28 0.91
N GLU A 381 -8.80 19.00 0.73
CA GLU A 381 -7.96 18.49 -0.36
C GLU A 381 -8.78 17.84 -1.49
N ILE A 382 -10.12 17.88 -1.41
CA ILE A 382 -10.99 17.34 -2.45
C ILE A 382 -10.90 18.20 -3.71
N ILE A 383 -10.52 17.58 -4.82
CA ILE A 383 -10.48 18.20 -6.15
C ILE A 383 -11.67 17.70 -6.95
N PRO A 384 -12.72 18.53 -7.17
CA PRO A 384 -13.87 18.15 -7.98
C PRO A 384 -13.46 17.76 -9.41
N ARG A 385 -14.23 16.87 -10.02
CA ARG A 385 -13.97 16.40 -11.40
C ARG A 385 -13.81 17.57 -12.39
N GLU A 386 -14.65 18.56 -12.33
CA GLU A 386 -14.59 19.73 -13.22
C GLU A 386 -13.29 20.53 -13.07
N ALA A 387 -12.81 20.70 -11.83
CA ALA A 387 -11.54 21.37 -11.57
C ALA A 387 -10.34 20.55 -12.06
N PHE A 388 -10.41 19.22 -11.91
CA PHE A 388 -9.41 18.32 -12.45
C PHE A 388 -9.40 18.38 -13.99
N ASP A 389 -10.54 18.24 -14.65
CA ASP A 389 -10.65 18.26 -16.11
C ASP A 389 -10.14 19.58 -16.69
N LYS A 390 -10.49 20.72 -16.08
CA LYS A 390 -9.96 22.02 -16.47
C LYS A 390 -8.43 22.05 -16.40
N LYS A 391 -7.84 21.55 -15.34
CA LYS A 391 -6.38 21.48 -15.16
C LYS A 391 -5.73 20.56 -16.20
N GLN A 392 -6.39 19.46 -16.57
CA GLN A 392 -5.90 18.56 -17.63
C GLN A 392 -5.92 19.26 -18.99
N GLU A 393 -7.00 19.99 -19.33
CA GLU A 393 -7.08 20.77 -20.59
C GLU A 393 -6.03 21.88 -20.63
N GLU A 394 -5.76 22.57 -19.52
CA GLU A 394 -4.67 23.55 -19.42
C GLU A 394 -3.30 22.92 -19.70
N ARG A 395 -3.03 21.72 -19.18
CA ARG A 395 -1.80 20.96 -19.44
C ARG A 395 -1.70 20.51 -20.89
N LYS A 396 -2.80 20.01 -21.49
CA LYS A 396 -2.84 19.67 -22.92
C LYS A 396 -2.48 20.87 -23.78
N ALA A 397 -3.09 22.01 -23.49
CA ALA A 397 -2.81 23.26 -24.23
C ALA A 397 -1.35 23.70 -24.04
N SER A 398 -0.78 23.53 -22.85
CA SER A 398 0.65 23.78 -22.58
C SER A 398 1.55 22.85 -23.39
N THR A 399 1.28 21.54 -23.34
CA THR A 399 2.02 20.51 -24.08
C THR A 399 1.98 20.81 -25.59
N ASN A 400 0.80 21.09 -26.14
CA ASN A 400 0.67 21.42 -27.59
C ASN A 400 1.44 22.69 -27.96
N ARG A 401 1.49 23.70 -27.09
CA ARG A 401 2.34 24.88 -27.31
C ARG A 401 3.82 24.53 -27.34
N LEU A 402 4.28 23.68 -26.41
CA LEU A 402 5.67 23.21 -26.35
C LEU A 402 6.04 22.47 -27.66
N LEU A 403 5.21 21.52 -28.10
CA LEU A 403 5.44 20.80 -29.36
C LEU A 403 5.43 21.71 -30.57
N ASN A 404 4.51 22.67 -30.64
CA ASN A 404 4.44 23.66 -31.75
C ASN A 404 5.67 24.58 -31.75
N LEU A 405 6.23 24.94 -30.59
CA LEU A 405 7.47 25.74 -30.54
C LEU A 405 8.66 24.96 -31.09
N TYR A 406 8.77 23.70 -30.77
CA TYR A 406 9.79 22.82 -31.33
C TYR A 406 9.66 22.71 -32.86
N THR A 407 8.46 22.44 -33.37
CA THR A 407 8.21 22.23 -34.79
C THR A 407 8.45 23.51 -35.61
N LYS A 408 8.28 24.69 -34.99
CA LYS A 408 8.47 26.00 -35.64
C LYS A 408 9.88 26.56 -35.52
N ALA A 409 10.77 25.87 -34.83
CA ALA A 409 12.16 26.28 -34.73
C ALA A 409 12.85 26.15 -36.12
N ASP A 410 13.45 27.24 -36.59
CA ASP A 410 13.90 27.40 -37.97
C ASP A 410 15.17 26.61 -38.31
N ASP A 411 15.89 26.12 -37.28
CA ASP A 411 17.14 25.39 -37.47
C ASP A 411 17.37 24.28 -36.40
N VAL A 412 18.20 23.32 -36.75
CA VAL A 412 18.52 22.14 -35.94
C VAL A 412 19.19 22.52 -34.59
N CYS A 413 20.01 23.57 -34.55
CA CYS A 413 20.69 24.00 -33.33
C CYS A 413 19.67 24.51 -32.32
N THR A 414 18.72 25.34 -32.75
CA THR A 414 17.62 25.85 -31.93
C THR A 414 16.73 24.71 -31.42
N GLN A 415 16.44 23.72 -32.26
CA GLN A 415 15.71 22.51 -31.86
C GLN A 415 16.46 21.71 -30.79
N GLN A 416 17.76 21.48 -30.93
CA GLN A 416 18.58 20.81 -29.98
C GLN A 416 18.67 21.54 -28.64
N ASP A 417 18.89 22.85 -28.65
CA ASP A 417 18.90 23.69 -27.45
C ASP A 417 17.56 23.65 -26.73
N TYR A 418 16.45 23.64 -27.49
CA TYR A 418 15.11 23.50 -26.95
C TYR A 418 14.93 22.16 -26.23
N VAL A 419 15.34 21.05 -26.86
CA VAL A 419 15.27 19.71 -26.26
C VAL A 419 16.11 19.60 -24.99
N LEU A 420 17.32 20.20 -24.97
CA LEU A 420 18.18 20.23 -23.78
C LEU A 420 17.49 20.94 -22.62
N LYS A 421 16.95 22.14 -22.85
CA LYS A 421 16.22 22.92 -21.84
C LYS A 421 14.97 22.17 -21.37
N LEU A 422 14.28 21.47 -22.26
CA LEU A 422 13.12 20.67 -21.91
C LEU A 422 13.52 19.48 -21.02
N LYS A 423 14.62 18.78 -21.31
CA LYS A 423 15.18 17.71 -20.46
C LYS A 423 15.52 18.22 -19.05
N GLU A 424 16.14 19.37 -18.94
CA GLU A 424 16.45 19.99 -17.65
C GLU A 424 15.17 20.31 -16.86
N SER A 425 14.16 20.90 -17.52
CA SER A 425 12.90 21.24 -16.86
C SER A 425 12.11 20.00 -16.41
N ILE A 426 12.13 18.92 -17.19
CA ILE A 426 11.51 17.64 -16.83
C ILE A 426 12.19 17.01 -15.60
N SER A 427 13.52 17.12 -15.50
CA SER A 427 14.28 16.53 -14.39
C SER A 427 14.01 17.19 -13.03
N VAL A 428 13.60 18.46 -13.03
CA VAL A 428 13.38 19.25 -11.80
C VAL A 428 11.96 19.08 -11.23
N SER A 429 10.96 18.72 -12.06
CA SER A 429 9.56 18.70 -11.63
C SER A 429 8.85 17.38 -11.99
N GLN A 430 9.15 16.33 -11.23
CA GLN A 430 8.54 15.01 -11.45
C GLN A 430 7.00 14.98 -11.32
N TYR A 431 6.39 15.90 -10.57
CA TYR A 431 4.95 15.88 -10.25
C TYR A 431 4.09 16.94 -10.98
N ALA A 432 4.71 17.89 -11.68
CA ALA A 432 4.02 18.95 -12.40
C ALA A 432 4.26 18.90 -13.92
N ARG A 433 4.56 17.71 -14.43
CA ARG A 433 4.94 17.49 -15.81
C ARG A 433 3.78 17.69 -16.76
N ASP A 434 4.01 18.46 -17.83
CA ASP A 434 3.14 18.45 -19.00
C ASP A 434 3.18 17.07 -19.68
N PHE A 435 2.26 16.78 -20.60
CA PHE A 435 2.15 15.49 -21.27
C PHE A 435 3.18 15.35 -22.39
N VAL A 436 4.44 15.64 -22.09
CA VAL A 436 5.55 15.60 -23.04
C VAL A 436 6.62 14.63 -22.60
N SER A 437 7.11 13.84 -23.52
CA SER A 437 8.30 13.00 -23.38
C SER A 437 9.27 13.30 -24.50
N ILE A 438 10.53 12.91 -24.33
CA ILE A 438 11.51 12.98 -25.39
C ILE A 438 11.76 11.58 -25.88
N SER A 439 11.36 11.30 -27.11
CA SER A 439 11.59 9.99 -27.72
C SER A 439 13.09 9.68 -27.79
N ARG A 440 13.49 8.55 -27.28
CA ARG A 440 14.88 8.07 -27.39
C ARG A 440 15.23 7.66 -28.82
N LYS A 441 14.21 7.29 -29.61
CA LYS A 441 14.36 6.86 -30.99
C LYS A 441 14.68 8.03 -31.91
N THR A 442 13.97 9.17 -31.75
CA THR A 442 14.13 10.35 -32.62
C THR A 442 14.87 11.49 -31.95
N GLY A 443 14.95 11.52 -30.63
CA GLY A 443 15.46 12.64 -29.87
C GLY A 443 14.49 13.83 -29.78
N GLU A 444 13.27 13.69 -30.30
CA GLU A 444 12.28 14.76 -30.43
C GLU A 444 11.27 14.74 -29.27
N PRO A 445 10.70 15.91 -28.91
CA PRO A 445 9.62 15.96 -27.97
C PRO A 445 8.31 15.47 -28.61
N VAL A 446 7.62 14.59 -27.90
CA VAL A 446 6.37 13.96 -28.34
C VAL A 446 5.29 14.09 -27.29
N TYR A 447 4.02 14.08 -27.70
CA TYR A 447 2.90 13.99 -26.79
C TYR A 447 2.86 12.59 -26.16
N ASN A 448 2.79 12.52 -24.83
CA ASN A 448 2.71 11.27 -24.12
C ASN A 448 1.36 11.12 -23.41
N ASN A 449 0.46 10.36 -23.99
CA ASN A 449 -0.86 10.08 -23.48
C ASN A 449 -0.83 9.17 -22.21
N PHE A 450 0.22 8.37 -21.98
CA PHE A 450 0.36 7.57 -20.78
C PHE A 450 0.47 8.45 -19.52
N ILE A 451 1.16 9.60 -19.59
CA ILE A 451 1.22 10.55 -18.47
C ILE A 451 -0.18 11.12 -18.18
N GLU A 452 -0.94 11.47 -19.22
CA GLU A 452 -2.32 11.95 -19.08
C GLU A 452 -3.20 10.91 -18.36
N LEU A 453 -3.14 9.65 -18.81
CA LEU A 453 -3.93 8.56 -18.25
C LEU A 453 -3.49 8.19 -16.83
N ALA A 454 -2.18 8.24 -16.55
CA ALA A 454 -1.66 8.05 -15.20
C ALA A 454 -2.19 9.12 -14.23
N ASN A 455 -2.25 10.40 -14.68
CA ASN A 455 -2.86 11.49 -13.91
C ASN A 455 -4.35 11.26 -13.65
N GLU A 456 -5.09 10.84 -14.67
CA GLU A 456 -6.53 10.54 -14.53
C GLU A 456 -6.74 9.40 -13.54
N ARG A 457 -5.95 8.32 -13.62
CA ARG A 457 -6.05 7.21 -12.68
C ARG A 457 -5.67 7.61 -11.25
N ALA A 458 -4.62 8.41 -11.08
CA ALA A 458 -4.21 8.91 -9.77
C ALA A 458 -5.30 9.78 -9.13
N TRP A 459 -5.98 10.61 -9.93
CA TRP A 459 -7.13 11.38 -9.46
C TRP A 459 -8.29 10.45 -9.05
N GLU A 460 -8.64 9.45 -9.86
CA GLU A 460 -9.69 8.49 -9.49
C GLU A 460 -9.36 7.78 -8.18
N VAL A 461 -8.14 7.27 -8.04
CA VAL A 461 -7.71 6.59 -6.83
C VAL A 461 -7.83 7.52 -5.61
N SER A 462 -7.21 8.70 -5.65
CA SER A 462 -7.18 9.58 -4.48
C SER A 462 -8.52 10.26 -4.18
N GLN A 463 -9.24 10.71 -5.19
CA GLN A 463 -10.41 11.60 -5.03
C GLN A 463 -11.75 10.87 -5.09
N LYS A 464 -11.80 9.70 -5.75
CA LYS A 464 -13.03 8.93 -5.92
C LYS A 464 -13.01 7.67 -5.05
N ASP A 465 -11.98 6.82 -5.18
CA ASP A 465 -11.95 5.54 -4.49
C ASP A 465 -11.77 5.68 -2.96
N TYR A 466 -11.12 6.77 -2.50
CA TYR A 466 -10.91 7.10 -1.08
C TYR A 466 -11.71 8.30 -0.59
N GLN A 467 -12.80 8.68 -1.27
CA GLN A 467 -13.59 9.85 -0.90
C GLN A 467 -14.12 9.75 0.53
N ASP A 468 -14.66 8.60 0.91
CA ASP A 468 -15.17 8.29 2.24
C ASP A 468 -15.10 6.79 2.55
N ILE A 469 -15.45 6.40 3.77
CA ILE A 469 -15.43 5.01 4.24
C ILE A 469 -16.35 4.11 3.40
N ILE A 470 -17.50 4.63 2.97
CA ILE A 470 -18.50 3.88 2.19
C ILE A 470 -17.92 3.56 0.81
N THR A 471 -17.29 4.55 0.19
CA THR A 471 -16.68 4.40 -1.13
C THR A 471 -15.50 3.41 -1.10
N VAL A 472 -14.61 3.54 -0.11
CA VAL A 472 -13.53 2.55 0.09
C VAL A 472 -14.11 1.15 0.26
N THR A 473 -15.17 0.99 1.05
CA THR A 473 -15.81 -0.32 1.24
C THR A 473 -16.33 -0.89 -0.07
N LYS A 474 -17.06 -0.10 -0.86
CA LYS A 474 -17.57 -0.53 -2.17
C LYS A 474 -16.46 -0.92 -3.14
N THR A 475 -15.34 -0.20 -3.12
CA THR A 475 -14.18 -0.53 -3.96
C THR A 475 -13.54 -1.85 -3.51
N LEU A 476 -13.45 -2.10 -2.20
CA LEU A 476 -12.97 -3.37 -1.66
C LEU A 476 -13.94 -4.53 -1.95
N ASP A 477 -15.27 -4.30 -1.87
CA ASP A 477 -16.32 -5.28 -2.20
C ASP A 477 -16.27 -5.67 -3.69
N SER A 478 -15.72 -4.83 -4.57
CA SER A 478 -15.52 -5.21 -5.98
C SER A 478 -14.39 -6.23 -6.20
N ILE A 479 -13.52 -6.42 -5.20
CA ILE A 479 -12.38 -7.35 -5.24
C ILE A 479 -12.70 -8.65 -4.50
N SER A 480 -13.47 -8.57 -3.42
CA SER A 480 -13.78 -9.71 -2.56
C SER A 480 -15.18 -9.61 -1.97
N ASP A 481 -15.91 -10.72 -1.99
CA ASP A 481 -17.20 -10.85 -1.29
C ASP A 481 -17.03 -10.96 0.26
N ASN A 482 -15.79 -11.06 0.75
CA ASN A 482 -15.46 -11.25 2.17
C ASN A 482 -14.72 -10.03 2.74
N VAL A 483 -15.36 -8.86 2.70
CA VAL A 483 -14.82 -7.64 3.31
C VAL A 483 -15.45 -7.43 4.69
N THR A 484 -14.60 -7.37 5.72
CA THR A 484 -15.02 -7.18 7.12
C THR A 484 -14.25 -6.05 7.78
N GLU A 485 -14.73 -5.57 8.93
CA GLU A 485 -14.01 -4.58 9.71
C GLU A 485 -12.95 -5.25 10.59
N PHE A 486 -11.72 -4.75 10.53
CA PHE A 486 -10.66 -5.19 11.43
C PHE A 486 -10.88 -4.57 12.80
N LYS A 487 -11.07 -5.42 13.80
CA LYS A 487 -11.21 -5.01 15.19
C LYS A 487 -10.00 -5.49 15.98
N ASP A 488 -9.36 -4.59 16.70
CA ASP A 488 -8.34 -4.97 17.66
C ASP A 488 -8.99 -5.62 18.91
N ASP A 489 -8.17 -6.19 19.80
CA ASP A 489 -8.71 -6.95 20.94
C ASP A 489 -9.46 -6.05 21.92
N VAL A 490 -9.08 -4.78 22.02
CA VAL A 490 -9.80 -3.78 22.80
C VAL A 490 -11.20 -3.57 22.23
N GLU A 491 -11.30 -3.41 20.91
CA GLU A 491 -12.58 -3.28 20.20
C GLU A 491 -13.45 -4.53 20.33
N LYS A 492 -12.84 -5.73 20.20
CA LYS A 492 -13.56 -7.00 20.37
C LYS A 492 -14.12 -7.15 21.78
N ILE A 493 -13.33 -6.83 22.80
CA ILE A 493 -13.74 -6.91 24.21
C ILE A 493 -14.90 -5.94 24.48
N VAL A 494 -14.77 -4.70 24.03
CA VAL A 494 -15.82 -3.68 24.24
C VAL A 494 -17.09 -4.03 23.47
N ASP A 495 -16.97 -4.43 22.20
CA ASP A 495 -18.14 -4.80 21.39
C ASP A 495 -18.82 -6.06 21.93
N PHE A 496 -18.07 -7.08 22.33
CA PHE A 496 -18.64 -8.27 22.95
C PHE A 496 -19.45 -7.90 24.21
N PHE A 497 -18.91 -7.02 25.04
CA PHE A 497 -19.61 -6.55 26.24
C PHE A 497 -20.89 -5.79 25.85
N LEU A 498 -20.81 -4.83 24.94
CA LEU A 498 -21.93 -4.03 24.51
C LEU A 498 -23.04 -4.89 23.88
N ASP A 499 -22.70 -5.72 22.90
CA ASP A 499 -23.67 -6.44 22.09
C ASP A 499 -24.23 -7.70 22.78
N ASN A 500 -23.44 -8.37 23.62
CA ASN A 500 -23.84 -9.63 24.21
C ASN A 500 -24.26 -9.53 25.67
N GLN A 501 -23.95 -8.46 26.38
CA GLN A 501 -24.29 -8.28 27.79
C GLN A 501 -25.09 -6.99 28.01
N PHE A 502 -24.49 -5.82 27.69
CA PHE A 502 -25.05 -4.53 28.06
C PHE A 502 -26.36 -4.20 27.34
N TYR A 503 -26.42 -4.31 26.00
CA TYR A 503 -27.62 -4.01 25.23
C TYR A 503 -28.70 -5.09 25.29
N LYS A 504 -28.35 -6.33 25.64
CA LYS A 504 -29.34 -7.41 25.86
C LYS A 504 -30.10 -7.27 27.18
N THR A 505 -29.57 -6.49 28.12
CA THR A 505 -30.19 -6.23 29.41
C THR A 505 -31.16 -5.05 29.30
N GLY A 506 -32.40 -5.21 29.74
CA GLY A 506 -33.46 -4.19 29.60
C GLY A 506 -33.54 -3.16 30.74
N VAL A 507 -33.09 -3.53 31.94
CA VAL A 507 -33.31 -2.73 33.18
C VAL A 507 -32.08 -1.88 33.49
N PHE A 508 -32.27 -0.59 33.78
CA PHE A 508 -31.19 0.35 34.10
C PHE A 508 -30.29 -0.17 35.22
N ARG A 509 -30.86 -0.66 36.30
CA ARG A 509 -30.14 -1.19 37.47
C ARG A 509 -29.16 -2.30 37.10
N GLU A 510 -29.59 -3.23 36.28
CA GLU A 510 -28.76 -4.36 35.84
C GLU A 510 -27.67 -3.88 34.86
N LYS A 511 -28.01 -2.95 33.95
CA LYS A 511 -27.02 -2.32 33.07
C LYS A 511 -25.93 -1.58 33.85
N MET A 512 -26.34 -0.80 34.87
CA MET A 512 -25.39 -0.06 35.70
C MET A 512 -24.47 -1.00 36.49
N LYS A 513 -25.01 -2.11 36.98
CA LYS A 513 -24.23 -3.14 37.65
C LYS A 513 -23.18 -3.77 36.66
N LEU A 514 -23.63 -4.20 35.50
CA LEU A 514 -22.75 -4.77 34.46
C LEU A 514 -21.67 -3.77 34.03
N PHE A 515 -22.03 -2.51 33.87
CA PHE A 515 -21.11 -1.44 33.55
C PHE A 515 -20.01 -1.27 34.60
N CYS A 516 -20.37 -1.20 35.87
CA CYS A 516 -19.44 -1.12 36.99
C CYS A 516 -18.49 -2.34 37.02
N GLU A 517 -19.05 -3.54 36.91
CA GLU A 517 -18.26 -4.80 36.92
C GLU A 517 -17.27 -4.86 35.74
N PHE A 518 -17.69 -4.41 34.56
CA PHE A 518 -16.82 -4.35 33.39
C PHE A 518 -15.69 -3.33 33.56
N MET A 519 -16.02 -2.14 34.06
CA MET A 519 -15.03 -1.07 34.33
C MET A 519 -14.00 -1.50 35.38
N ASP A 520 -14.44 -2.14 36.47
CA ASP A 520 -13.55 -2.63 37.52
C ASP A 520 -12.61 -3.75 37.01
N LYS A 521 -13.14 -4.67 36.19
CA LYS A 521 -12.38 -5.76 35.60
C LYS A 521 -11.26 -5.24 34.68
N HIS A 522 -11.50 -4.12 33.98
CA HIS A 522 -10.57 -3.56 33.02
C HIS A 522 -9.94 -2.24 33.49
N LYS A 523 -9.94 -1.97 34.79
CA LYS A 523 -9.48 -0.70 35.40
C LYS A 523 -8.04 -0.33 35.03
N GLU A 524 -7.17 -1.31 34.83
CA GLU A 524 -5.77 -1.10 34.47
C GLU A 524 -5.58 -0.83 32.96
N ASN A 525 -6.56 -1.20 32.13
CA ASN A 525 -6.52 -0.97 30.69
C ASN A 525 -7.32 0.25 30.29
N GLN A 526 -6.63 1.40 30.20
CA GLN A 526 -7.25 2.69 29.89
C GLN A 526 -7.90 2.76 28.52
N ASP A 527 -7.37 2.01 27.53
CA ASP A 527 -7.91 2.01 26.17
C ASP A 527 -9.30 1.37 26.12
N ILE A 528 -9.52 0.29 26.89
CA ILE A 528 -10.85 -0.35 27.03
C ILE A 528 -11.87 0.64 27.63
N SER A 529 -11.46 1.31 28.71
CA SER A 529 -12.33 2.29 29.38
C SER A 529 -12.68 3.47 28.49
N ASN A 530 -11.69 4.02 27.77
CA ASN A 530 -11.90 5.14 26.84
C ASN A 530 -12.78 4.74 25.66
N LEU A 531 -12.57 3.56 25.08
CA LEU A 531 -13.37 3.07 23.98
C LEU A 531 -14.83 2.79 24.39
N LEU A 532 -15.02 2.19 25.57
CA LEU A 532 -16.36 1.97 26.11
C LEU A 532 -17.10 3.31 26.28
N TYR A 533 -16.43 4.32 26.83
CA TYR A 533 -17.01 5.66 26.99
C TYR A 533 -17.38 6.34 25.66
N LEU A 534 -16.64 6.05 24.58
CA LEU A 534 -16.95 6.57 23.24
C LEU A 534 -18.13 5.83 22.59
N LYS A 535 -18.24 4.52 22.80
CA LYS A 535 -19.27 3.70 22.16
C LYS A 535 -20.62 3.71 22.89
N ILE A 536 -20.63 3.93 24.19
CA ILE A 536 -21.87 4.04 24.97
C ILE A 536 -22.59 5.36 24.66
N LYS A 537 -23.82 5.26 24.16
CA LYS A 537 -24.62 6.43 23.77
C LYS A 537 -25.19 7.19 24.95
N ASP A 538 -25.42 6.53 26.08
CA ASP A 538 -26.04 7.09 27.26
C ASP A 538 -24.98 7.56 28.27
N PRO A 539 -24.79 8.87 28.47
CA PRO A 539 -23.74 9.41 29.32
C PRO A 539 -23.94 9.10 30.81
N ARG A 540 -25.17 8.76 31.25
CA ARG A 540 -25.50 8.52 32.66
C ARG A 540 -24.60 7.43 33.29
N TYR A 541 -24.31 6.36 32.57
CA TYR A 541 -23.45 5.27 33.07
C TYR A 541 -22.05 5.76 33.40
N LYS A 542 -21.48 6.58 32.53
CA LYS A 542 -20.17 7.20 32.72
C LYS A 542 -20.20 8.16 33.90
N ASP A 543 -21.18 9.05 33.93
CA ASP A 543 -21.30 10.09 34.96
C ASP A 543 -21.45 9.48 36.36
N TYR A 544 -22.34 8.49 36.51
CA TYR A 544 -22.53 7.83 37.78
C TYR A 544 -21.32 7.02 38.24
N TYR A 545 -20.68 6.29 37.32
CA TYR A 545 -19.46 5.54 37.67
C TYR A 545 -18.28 6.47 38.01
N SER A 546 -18.10 7.55 37.26
CA SER A 546 -17.03 8.53 37.52
C SER A 546 -17.18 9.21 38.86
N TYR A 547 -18.40 9.41 39.29
CA TYR A 547 -18.70 10.10 40.59
C TYR A 547 -18.74 9.15 41.78
N TYR A 548 -19.49 8.05 41.67
CA TYR A 548 -19.74 7.15 42.79
C TYR A 548 -18.78 5.97 42.88
N GLY A 549 -18.10 5.64 41.79
CA GLY A 549 -17.41 4.36 41.63
C GLY A 549 -18.34 3.16 41.79
N THR A 550 -17.82 1.97 41.73
CA THR A 550 -18.60 0.75 41.94
C THR A 550 -19.15 0.63 43.35
N SER A 551 -18.39 1.04 44.35
CA SER A 551 -18.81 0.99 45.76
C SER A 551 -20.00 1.91 46.02
N GLY A 552 -19.99 3.16 45.56
CA GLY A 552 -21.08 4.09 45.75
C GLY A 552 -22.34 3.68 44.95
N CYS A 553 -22.19 3.19 43.72
CA CYS A 553 -23.31 2.66 42.95
C CYS A 553 -23.92 1.42 43.64
N ARG A 554 -23.12 0.56 44.23
CA ARG A 554 -23.57 -0.63 44.99
C ARG A 554 -24.31 -0.23 46.27
N ALA A 555 -23.87 0.82 46.99
CA ALA A 555 -24.51 1.29 48.22
C ALA A 555 -25.95 1.66 48.00
N VAL A 556 -26.30 2.27 46.82
CA VAL A 556 -27.68 2.60 46.43
C VAL A 556 -28.33 1.52 45.55
N ARG A 557 -27.78 0.31 45.55
CA ARG A 557 -28.27 -0.89 44.83
C ARG A 557 -28.42 -0.63 43.31
N TYR A 558 -27.58 0.24 42.74
CA TYR A 558 -27.58 0.66 41.34
C TYR A 558 -28.88 1.30 40.85
N ASP A 559 -29.73 1.81 41.77
CA ASP A 559 -30.98 2.47 41.40
C ASP A 559 -30.71 3.85 40.82
N GLU A 560 -31.38 4.17 39.72
CA GLU A 560 -31.19 5.44 39.00
C GLU A 560 -31.61 6.66 39.83
N LYS A 561 -32.71 6.56 40.56
CA LYS A 561 -33.26 7.69 41.29
C LYS A 561 -32.31 8.28 42.34
N PRO A 562 -31.72 7.49 43.28
CA PRO A 562 -30.77 8.03 44.24
C PRO A 562 -29.45 8.47 43.60
N LEU A 563 -28.98 7.79 42.51
CA LEU A 563 -27.81 8.22 41.77
C LEU A 563 -28.01 9.59 41.12
N LYS A 564 -29.17 9.82 40.51
CA LYS A 564 -29.53 11.09 39.90
C LYS A 564 -29.69 12.20 40.92
N GLU A 565 -30.41 11.95 42.01
CA GLU A 565 -30.63 12.91 43.09
C GLU A 565 -29.32 13.36 43.73
N GLY A 566 -28.39 12.43 43.99
CA GLY A 566 -27.06 12.76 44.49
C GLY A 566 -26.27 13.66 43.56
N LEU A 567 -26.28 13.37 42.24
CA LEU A 567 -25.61 14.22 41.24
C LEU A 567 -26.26 15.61 41.10
N LEU A 568 -27.58 15.71 41.21
CA LEU A 568 -28.30 16.99 41.16
C LEU A 568 -28.01 17.89 42.37
N ASN A 569 -27.80 17.28 43.54
CA ASN A 569 -27.52 18.00 44.79
C ASN A 569 -26.07 18.45 44.92
N LEU A 570 -25.23 18.16 43.95
CA LEU A 570 -23.84 18.61 43.94
C LEU A 570 -23.72 20.12 43.84
N SER A 571 -22.81 20.70 44.64
CA SER A 571 -22.39 22.09 44.48
C SER A 571 -21.80 22.32 43.07
N LYS A 572 -21.77 23.58 42.62
CA LYS A 572 -21.06 23.91 41.38
C LYS A 572 -19.58 23.56 41.42
N GLU A 573 -18.98 23.63 42.62
CA GLU A 573 -17.57 23.26 42.82
C GLU A 573 -17.35 21.77 42.66
N ASP A 574 -18.21 20.91 43.19
CA ASP A 574 -18.12 19.47 43.01
C ASP A 574 -18.29 19.03 41.54
N LYS A 575 -19.26 19.67 40.85
CA LYS A 575 -19.46 19.43 39.39
C LYS A 575 -18.24 19.87 38.59
N LEU A 576 -17.62 20.97 38.96
CA LEU A 576 -16.39 21.45 38.32
C LEU A 576 -15.20 20.51 38.59
N PHE A 577 -15.05 20.06 39.85
CA PHE A 577 -14.01 19.07 40.22
C PHE A 577 -14.15 17.80 39.40
N ILE A 578 -15.33 17.24 39.28
CA ILE A 578 -15.59 16.00 38.51
C ILE A 578 -15.30 16.23 37.02
N ALA A 579 -15.79 17.32 36.44
CA ALA A 579 -15.60 17.65 35.05
C ALA A 579 -14.09 17.80 34.70
N ILE A 580 -13.32 18.43 35.58
CA ILE A 580 -11.86 18.59 35.39
C ILE A 580 -11.18 17.24 35.48
N HIS A 581 -11.43 16.41 36.49
CA HIS A 581 -10.79 15.11 36.65
C HIS A 581 -11.24 14.07 35.61
N SER A 582 -12.35 14.30 34.92
CA SER A 582 -12.76 13.48 33.75
C SER A 582 -11.94 13.74 32.50
N LYS A 583 -11.32 14.93 32.37
CA LYS A 583 -10.58 15.38 31.19
C LYS A 583 -9.08 15.45 31.39
N PHE A 584 -8.64 15.65 32.63
CA PHE A 584 -7.27 15.81 33.03
C PHE A 584 -6.88 14.79 34.09
N LYS A 585 -5.76 14.12 33.88
CA LYS A 585 -5.28 13.09 34.82
C LYS A 585 -3.82 13.36 35.24
N SER A 586 -3.45 12.86 36.41
CA SER A 586 -2.06 12.90 36.85
C SER A 586 -1.19 12.06 35.88
N GLY A 587 -0.01 12.59 35.53
CA GLY A 587 0.90 12.02 34.57
C GLY A 587 0.79 12.57 33.14
N ASP A 588 -0.37 13.12 32.76
CA ASP A 588 -0.62 13.66 31.43
C ASP A 588 0.14 14.98 31.17
N ARG A 589 0.40 15.25 29.88
CA ARG A 589 1.02 16.50 29.41
C ARG A 589 0.11 17.17 28.39
N PHE A 590 -0.22 18.44 28.62
CA PHE A 590 -1.09 19.21 27.73
C PHE A 590 -0.52 20.59 27.43
N THR A 591 -0.71 21.06 26.19
CA THR A 591 -0.34 22.44 25.84
C THR A 591 -1.25 23.43 26.58
N LYS A 592 -0.73 24.64 26.85
CA LYS A 592 -1.54 25.70 27.47
C LYS A 592 -2.78 26.03 26.67
N LYS A 593 -2.70 25.93 25.33
CA LYS A 593 -3.81 26.16 24.42
C LYS A 593 -4.91 25.11 24.59
N TYR A 594 -4.55 23.83 24.64
CA TYR A 594 -5.47 22.72 24.88
C TYR A 594 -6.16 22.83 26.24
N ILE A 595 -5.37 23.07 27.31
CA ILE A 595 -5.93 23.23 28.67
C ILE A 595 -6.96 24.37 28.68
N LYS A 596 -6.61 25.53 28.10
CA LYS A 596 -7.50 26.69 28.08
C LYS A 596 -8.78 26.43 27.31
N SER A 597 -8.71 25.77 26.16
CA SER A 597 -9.90 25.38 25.37
C SER A 597 -10.80 24.41 26.14
N THR A 598 -10.21 23.33 26.69
CA THR A 598 -10.96 22.31 27.42
C THR A 598 -11.63 22.86 28.70
N LEU A 599 -10.91 23.72 29.44
CA LEU A 599 -11.51 24.42 30.58
C LEU A 599 -12.63 25.37 30.13
N GLY A 600 -12.51 26.02 28.98
CA GLY A 600 -13.58 26.85 28.40
C GLY A 600 -14.85 26.08 28.12
N ASP A 601 -14.74 24.88 27.57
CA ASP A 601 -15.87 23.99 27.31
C ASP A 601 -16.53 23.53 28.64
N ILE A 602 -15.69 23.16 29.63
CA ILE A 602 -16.20 22.78 30.98
C ILE A 602 -16.92 23.97 31.64
N TYR A 603 -16.31 25.15 31.66
CA TYR A 603 -16.90 26.34 32.27
C TYR A 603 -18.21 26.72 31.61
N LYS A 604 -18.27 26.67 30.26
CA LYS A 604 -19.48 26.91 29.50
C LYS A 604 -20.60 25.91 29.84
N SER A 605 -20.28 24.62 29.95
CA SER A 605 -21.26 23.57 30.29
C SER A 605 -21.82 23.72 31.69
N LEU A 606 -21.07 24.30 32.61
CA LEU A 606 -21.49 24.56 34.01
C LEU A 606 -21.99 25.97 34.26
N ASN A 607 -22.19 26.79 33.23
CA ASN A 607 -22.59 28.20 33.33
C ASN A 607 -21.64 29.02 34.23
N ILE A 608 -20.34 28.80 34.10
CA ILE A 608 -19.30 29.57 34.80
C ILE A 608 -18.81 30.68 33.85
N THR A 609 -18.95 31.94 34.29
CA THR A 609 -18.67 33.13 33.45
C THR A 609 -17.21 33.61 33.51
N ILE A 610 -16.33 32.86 34.17
CA ILE A 610 -14.91 33.18 34.30
C ILE A 610 -14.14 32.78 33.02
N THR A 611 -13.26 33.67 32.55
CA THR A 611 -12.39 33.35 31.43
C THR A 611 -11.32 32.33 31.87
N PRO A 612 -11.24 31.13 31.24
CA PRO A 612 -10.32 30.07 31.67
C PRO A 612 -8.88 30.44 31.41
N LYS A 613 -8.00 30.12 32.36
CA LYS A 613 -6.56 30.19 32.26
C LYS A 613 -5.99 28.78 32.42
N ALA A 614 -4.88 28.49 31.72
CA ALA A 614 -4.24 27.17 31.85
C ALA A 614 -3.75 26.89 33.28
N THR A 615 -3.45 27.93 34.03
CA THR A 615 -3.06 27.87 35.45
C THR A 615 -4.22 27.60 36.41
N ASP A 616 -5.48 27.65 35.96
CA ASP A 616 -6.64 27.32 36.83
C ASP A 616 -6.59 25.85 37.29
N LEU A 617 -5.88 24.99 36.54
CA LEU A 617 -5.63 23.62 36.93
C LEU A 617 -4.74 23.46 38.19
N GLU A 618 -4.02 24.51 38.63
CA GLU A 618 -3.22 24.48 39.87
C GLU A 618 -4.09 24.24 41.12
N ARG A 619 -5.38 24.47 41.03
CA ARG A 619 -6.32 24.13 42.11
C ARG A 619 -6.46 22.62 42.30
N TYR A 620 -6.26 21.83 41.23
CA TYR A 620 -6.54 20.39 41.19
C TYR A 620 -5.28 19.54 41.03
N PHE A 621 -4.25 20.07 40.38
CA PHE A 621 -3.01 19.37 40.08
C PHE A 621 -1.80 20.25 40.40
N LYS A 622 -0.67 19.63 40.70
CA LYS A 622 0.64 20.32 40.68
C LYS A 622 1.07 20.42 39.19
N LEU A 623 1.34 21.65 38.76
CA LEU A 623 1.70 21.93 37.36
C LEU A 623 3.22 22.08 37.21
N THR A 624 3.85 21.17 36.46
CA THR A 624 5.25 21.27 36.08
C THR A 624 5.35 21.74 34.64
N ARG A 625 6.05 22.88 34.39
CA ARG A 625 6.23 23.42 33.04
C ARG A 625 6.99 22.45 32.16
N THR A 626 6.50 22.25 30.95
CA THR A 626 7.13 21.36 29.95
C THR A 626 6.94 21.91 28.54
N CYS A 627 7.79 21.49 27.61
CA CYS A 627 7.58 21.69 26.17
C CYS A 627 7.00 20.41 25.57
N ILE A 628 6.02 20.57 24.72
CA ILE A 628 5.31 19.47 24.03
C ILE A 628 5.60 19.60 22.56
N THR A 629 6.13 18.53 21.98
CA THR A 629 6.37 18.46 20.53
C THR A 629 5.04 18.12 19.84
N MET A 630 4.59 19.01 18.98
CA MET A 630 3.38 18.82 18.17
C MET A 630 3.66 17.93 16.96
N ASP A 631 2.62 17.46 16.29
CA ASP A 631 2.74 16.59 15.10
C ASP A 631 3.50 17.26 13.92
N ASP A 632 3.45 18.59 13.84
CA ASP A 632 4.22 19.42 12.88
C ASP A 632 5.66 19.69 13.29
N LYS A 633 6.15 19.06 14.37
CA LYS A 633 7.47 19.26 15.01
C LYS A 633 7.67 20.62 15.67
N SER A 634 6.67 21.48 15.74
CA SER A 634 6.74 22.69 16.55
C SER A 634 6.76 22.36 18.05
N LEU A 635 7.38 23.20 18.86
CA LEU A 635 7.41 23.07 20.31
C LEU A 635 6.39 24.06 20.90
N GLU A 636 5.38 23.54 21.60
CA GLU A 636 4.44 24.37 22.36
C GLU A 636 4.69 24.27 23.87
N ASN A 637 4.55 25.41 24.54
CA ASN A 637 4.62 25.44 25.99
C ASN A 637 3.36 24.80 26.61
N GLY A 638 3.58 23.91 27.58
CA GLY A 638 2.53 23.19 28.26
C GLY A 638 2.84 22.93 29.74
N PHE A 639 2.02 22.08 30.32
CA PHE A 639 2.19 21.58 31.67
C PHE A 639 2.09 20.06 31.70
N LYS A 640 2.95 19.44 32.55
CA LYS A 640 2.76 18.08 33.05
C LYS A 640 1.95 18.18 34.34
N LEU A 641 0.89 17.38 34.43
CA LEU A 641 0.02 17.31 35.59
C LEU A 641 0.57 16.26 36.56
N GLU A 642 0.70 16.60 37.82
CA GLU A 642 1.13 15.70 38.89
C GLU A 642 0.10 15.71 40.01
N GLU A 643 0.02 14.62 40.77
CA GLU A 643 -0.87 14.58 41.95
C GLU A 643 -0.49 15.70 42.92
N LYS A 644 -1.49 16.36 43.46
CA LYS A 644 -1.30 17.37 44.50
C LYS A 644 -1.36 16.63 45.83
N GLU A 645 -0.24 16.58 46.55
CA GLU A 645 -0.24 16.10 47.93
C GLU A 645 -1.25 16.94 48.72
N GLN A 646 -2.20 16.26 49.36
CA GLN A 646 -3.26 16.88 50.19
C GLN A 646 -2.67 17.48 51.43
#